data_0b6cb8c61f45ba9aae3314cfe9626ab2
#
_entry.id   0b6cb8c61f45ba9aae3314cfe9626ab2
#
_cell.length_a   1.000
_cell.length_b   1.000
_cell.length_c   1.000
_cell.angle_alpha   90.00
_cell.angle_beta   90.00
_cell.angle_gamma   90.00
#
_symmetry.space_group_name_H-M   'P 1'
#
loop_
_entity.id
_entity.type
_entity.pdbx_description
1 polymer ?
#
loop_
_entity_poly.entity_id
_entity_poly.type
_entity_poly.pdbx_seq_one_letter_code
_entity_poly.pdbx_strand_id
1 'polypeptide(L)'
;FSGTMVATGTGRGVVVRTGARTEIGRISGLLAQTTTLKTPLLEQMDRFARILSIIVIAAGIAIFVGGAAFSGLPFRELFMAVVGLTVAAIPEGLPAILTITLAIGVRQMARRQAVVRRMPVIETLGAVSVICSDKTGTLTRNEMMVTRAVLSGVQLEVTGEGYDLDGAVNAENGHPSDSTLLDELARAAALCNDAHVHHDSGRIRIAGDPMEAALSVFARKAGFDVDGSAADWPRKDEIPFDTENRFMATLNHDHHGHSVIYLKGAPERILDMCNSEVAESGETSELRRDFWERVITEMASDGLRVLALARKPAERGSGELAIEDLEQGAELLGLVGLLDPPRQEAIRAIAECHEAGIRVKMITGDHGITAGAIARKLGLKNTGRVLTGKELDQLDDDQLRDLVGEVDVFARTSPEHKLRLVTALQALHGVVAMTGDGVNDAPALKRADVGIAMGVKGSEAAREASSVVLLDDNFASIAAAVREGRTVYTNLKKGIAFMLPINGGESISLVTALLLGLTLPISALQILWVNMVSSVVLAMTLAFEPAEPDVMKHPPRGRNESLLRGFVVWRVVFVSLLFLGGIFAAWYWAMHHHGDESTARTLAVNTLVAMEMFYLFAVRYLDSASITLRGVLGTPIVLLAVAAVIALQLLFTYTPWFNDTFGTQALSVEMLGFAAVSGVVVLVILEIETVVRRRWLRAGPG
;
A
#
# COMPACT_ATOMS: atom_id res chain seq x y z
N PHE A 1 0.86 29.18 -14.99
CA PHE A 1 -0.33 28.89 -14.18
C PHE A 1 -0.07 29.20 -12.71
N SER A 2 -1.08 29.66 -11.97
CA SER A 2 -0.97 29.85 -10.51
C SER A 2 -0.64 28.51 -9.81
N GLY A 3 0.28 28.53 -8.83
CA GLY A 3 0.73 27.35 -8.09
C GLY A 3 1.87 26.56 -8.74
N THR A 4 2.42 27.05 -9.84
CA THR A 4 3.66 26.51 -10.43
C THR A 4 4.85 27.42 -10.10
N MET A 5 6.05 26.84 -10.04
CA MET A 5 7.30 27.58 -9.88
C MET A 5 7.90 27.95 -11.23
N VAL A 6 8.55 29.11 -11.30
CA VAL A 6 9.40 29.47 -12.44
C VAL A 6 10.70 28.65 -12.31
N ALA A 7 10.96 27.78 -13.28
CA ALA A 7 12.12 26.90 -13.26
C ALA A 7 13.40 27.64 -13.68
N THR A 8 13.31 28.54 -14.67
CA THR A 8 14.45 29.29 -15.19
C THR A 8 13.99 30.68 -15.70
N GLY A 9 14.90 31.64 -15.75
CA GLY A 9 14.68 32.95 -16.35
C GLY A 9 13.76 33.89 -15.56
N THR A 10 13.40 35.01 -16.17
CA THR A 10 12.48 36.02 -15.67
C THR A 10 11.41 36.31 -16.70
N GLY A 11 10.22 36.71 -16.24
CA GLY A 11 9.12 37.00 -17.15
C GLY A 11 8.14 38.02 -16.59
N ARG A 12 7.29 38.57 -17.47
CA ARG A 12 6.14 39.40 -17.10
C ARG A 12 4.86 38.71 -17.50
N GLY A 13 3.85 38.75 -16.63
CA GLY A 13 2.56 38.12 -16.90
C GLY A 13 1.40 39.08 -16.63
N VAL A 14 0.30 38.88 -17.37
CA VAL A 14 -0.98 39.57 -17.13
C VAL A 14 -1.94 38.59 -16.53
N VAL A 15 -2.54 38.94 -15.38
CA VAL A 15 -3.55 38.13 -14.73
C VAL A 15 -4.86 38.20 -15.53
N VAL A 16 -5.24 37.11 -16.18
CA VAL A 16 -6.43 37.03 -17.06
C VAL A 16 -7.63 36.36 -16.37
N ARG A 17 -7.41 35.61 -15.28
CA ARG A 17 -8.45 34.94 -14.50
C ARG A 17 -8.07 34.91 -13.02
N THR A 18 -9.07 34.98 -12.13
CA THR A 18 -8.87 34.91 -10.67
C THR A 18 -9.89 33.97 -10.02
N GLY A 19 -9.59 33.51 -8.79
CA GLY A 19 -10.49 32.71 -7.96
C GLY A 19 -10.88 31.39 -8.64
N ALA A 20 -12.16 31.05 -8.63
CA ALA A 20 -12.69 29.80 -9.18
C ALA A 20 -12.46 29.62 -10.69
N ARG A 21 -12.15 30.69 -11.41
CA ARG A 21 -11.88 30.62 -12.85
C ARG A 21 -10.42 30.36 -13.21
N THR A 22 -9.52 30.25 -12.23
CA THR A 22 -8.13 29.79 -12.43
C THR A 22 -8.09 28.25 -12.51
N GLU A 23 -6.98 27.70 -12.99
CA GLU A 23 -6.81 26.23 -12.99
C GLU A 23 -6.84 25.65 -11.57
N ILE A 24 -6.18 26.27 -10.60
CA ILE A 24 -6.29 25.88 -9.18
C ILE A 24 -7.74 25.99 -8.70
N GLY A 25 -8.48 27.03 -9.08
CA GLY A 25 -9.88 27.21 -8.72
C GLY A 25 -10.77 26.09 -9.30
N ARG A 26 -10.50 25.65 -10.54
CA ARG A 26 -11.19 24.53 -11.17
C ARG A 26 -10.90 23.22 -10.43
N ILE A 27 -9.65 22.93 -10.09
CA ILE A 27 -9.25 21.75 -9.30
C ILE A 27 -9.90 21.79 -7.92
N SER A 28 -9.90 22.96 -7.25
CA SER A 28 -10.59 23.15 -5.97
C SER A 28 -12.10 22.91 -6.07
N GLY A 29 -12.73 23.29 -7.17
CA GLY A 29 -14.13 22.99 -7.47
C GLY A 29 -14.42 21.50 -7.58
N LEU A 30 -13.57 20.76 -8.30
CA LEU A 30 -13.65 19.28 -8.39
C LEU A 30 -13.48 18.63 -7.00
N LEU A 31 -12.52 19.14 -6.22
CA LEU A 31 -12.27 18.66 -4.87
C LEU A 31 -13.47 18.89 -3.94
N ALA A 32 -14.14 20.05 -4.03
CA ALA A 32 -15.31 20.38 -3.23
C ALA A 32 -16.52 19.48 -3.56
N GLN A 33 -16.70 19.12 -4.82
CA GLN A 33 -17.79 18.25 -5.28
C GLN A 33 -17.55 16.77 -4.93
N THR A 34 -16.32 16.39 -4.60
CA THR A 34 -15.97 14.99 -4.30
C THR A 34 -16.31 14.66 -2.84
N THR A 35 -17.18 13.67 -2.63
CA THR A 35 -17.57 13.16 -1.31
C THR A 35 -16.59 12.07 -0.85
N THR A 36 -16.30 12.05 0.46
CA THR A 36 -15.55 10.95 1.09
C THR A 36 -16.47 9.75 1.30
N LEU A 37 -16.01 8.56 0.93
CA LEU A 37 -16.74 7.32 1.15
C LEU A 37 -16.61 6.86 2.62
N LYS A 38 -17.70 6.28 3.18
CA LYS A 38 -17.60 5.53 4.44
C LYS A 38 -16.84 4.23 4.20
N THR A 39 -16.07 3.79 5.20
CA THR A 39 -15.35 2.52 5.07
C THR A 39 -16.30 1.33 5.20
N PRO A 40 -16.09 0.24 4.43
CA PRO A 40 -16.95 -0.95 4.46
C PRO A 40 -17.10 -1.56 5.84
N LEU A 41 -16.04 -1.54 6.65
CA LEU A 41 -16.05 -2.08 8.01
C LEU A 41 -17.03 -1.34 8.93
N LEU A 42 -17.02 -0.01 8.91
CA LEU A 42 -17.93 0.78 9.76
C LEU A 42 -19.40 0.52 9.38
N GLU A 43 -19.70 0.44 8.08
CA GLU A 43 -21.05 0.12 7.61
C GLU A 43 -21.49 -1.29 8.05
N GLN A 44 -20.60 -2.26 7.99
CA GLN A 44 -20.88 -3.63 8.45
C GLN A 44 -21.08 -3.69 9.97
N MET A 45 -20.27 -2.97 10.75
CA MET A 45 -20.42 -2.90 12.21
C MET A 45 -21.72 -2.25 12.62
N ASP A 46 -22.13 -1.14 11.99
CA ASP A 46 -23.42 -0.50 12.24
C ASP A 46 -24.60 -1.43 11.94
N ARG A 47 -24.51 -2.17 10.84
CA ARG A 47 -25.53 -3.16 10.46
C ARG A 47 -25.59 -4.32 11.45
N PHE A 48 -24.43 -4.86 11.82
CA PHE A 48 -24.31 -5.96 12.79
C PHE A 48 -24.90 -5.55 14.16
N ALA A 49 -24.50 -4.38 14.68
CA ALA A 49 -24.98 -3.88 15.97
C ALA A 49 -26.52 -3.71 15.96
N ARG A 50 -27.10 -3.21 14.86
CA ARG A 50 -28.55 -3.06 14.69
C ARG A 50 -29.28 -4.39 14.68
N ILE A 51 -28.77 -5.38 13.92
CA ILE A 51 -29.37 -6.72 13.84
C ILE A 51 -29.29 -7.40 15.21
N LEU A 52 -28.15 -7.35 15.86
CA LEU A 52 -27.95 -7.92 17.20
C LEU A 52 -28.89 -7.30 18.22
N SER A 53 -29.04 -5.98 18.26
CA SER A 53 -29.97 -5.29 19.15
C SER A 53 -31.40 -5.74 18.94
N ILE A 54 -31.85 -5.90 17.68
CA ILE A 54 -33.21 -6.40 17.39
C ILE A 54 -33.39 -7.83 17.90
N ILE A 55 -32.40 -8.70 17.69
CA ILE A 55 -32.44 -10.12 18.15
C ILE A 55 -32.52 -10.18 19.68
N VAL A 56 -31.67 -9.40 20.39
CA VAL A 56 -31.65 -9.38 21.85
C VAL A 56 -32.96 -8.87 22.43
N ILE A 57 -33.50 -7.78 21.89
CA ILE A 57 -34.80 -7.24 22.33
C ILE A 57 -35.92 -8.25 22.07
N ALA A 58 -35.99 -8.85 20.88
CA ALA A 58 -37.01 -9.83 20.55
C ALA A 58 -36.91 -11.07 21.45
N ALA A 59 -35.71 -11.58 21.69
CA ALA A 59 -35.47 -12.71 22.58
C ALA A 59 -35.85 -12.36 24.03
N GLY A 60 -35.48 -11.17 24.53
CA GLY A 60 -35.86 -10.69 25.85
C GLY A 60 -37.38 -10.61 26.05
N ILE A 61 -38.09 -10.08 25.05
CA ILE A 61 -39.57 -10.03 25.06
C ILE A 61 -40.16 -11.44 25.03
N ALA A 62 -39.63 -12.32 24.18
CA ALA A 62 -40.11 -13.69 24.08
C ALA A 62 -39.93 -14.48 25.38
N ILE A 63 -38.78 -14.32 26.04
CA ILE A 63 -38.46 -14.92 27.32
C ILE A 63 -39.38 -14.37 28.42
N PHE A 64 -39.57 -13.05 28.46
CA PHE A 64 -40.40 -12.41 29.47
C PHE A 64 -41.89 -12.85 29.32
N VAL A 65 -42.41 -12.79 28.11
CA VAL A 65 -43.81 -13.18 27.82
C VAL A 65 -44.02 -14.68 27.98
N GLY A 66 -43.11 -15.49 27.41
CA GLY A 66 -43.17 -16.96 27.53
C GLY A 66 -42.97 -17.45 28.98
N GLY A 67 -42.04 -16.88 29.70
CA GLY A 67 -41.82 -17.19 31.10
C GLY A 67 -42.99 -16.82 31.97
N ALA A 68 -43.61 -15.63 31.76
CA ALA A 68 -44.80 -15.23 32.51
C ALA A 68 -46.04 -16.11 32.18
N ALA A 69 -46.14 -16.59 30.90
CA ALA A 69 -47.32 -17.38 30.46
C ALA A 69 -47.21 -18.88 30.84
N PHE A 70 -46.00 -19.46 30.81
CA PHE A 70 -45.83 -20.93 30.85
C PHE A 70 -44.99 -21.43 32.04
N SER A 71 -44.10 -20.64 32.65
CA SER A 71 -43.18 -21.16 33.66
C SER A 71 -43.61 -20.85 35.11
N GLY A 72 -44.59 -19.94 35.32
CA GLY A 72 -45.02 -19.53 36.67
C GLY A 72 -43.93 -18.88 37.54
N LEU A 73 -42.78 -18.53 36.93
CA LEU A 73 -41.68 -17.90 37.65
C LEU A 73 -42.04 -16.49 38.16
N PRO A 74 -41.52 -16.08 39.31
CA PRO A 74 -41.74 -14.75 39.86
C PRO A 74 -41.16 -13.69 38.91
N PHE A 75 -41.83 -12.52 38.82
CA PHE A 75 -41.41 -11.37 38.01
C PHE A 75 -39.90 -11.03 38.15
N ARG A 76 -39.41 -11.09 39.39
CA ARG A 76 -38.00 -10.80 39.72
C ARG A 76 -37.04 -11.73 39.00
N GLU A 77 -37.34 -13.03 38.94
CA GLU A 77 -36.48 -14.03 38.29
C GLU A 77 -36.50 -13.86 36.76
N LEU A 78 -37.67 -13.64 36.19
CA LEU A 78 -37.81 -13.34 34.74
C LEU A 78 -37.08 -12.07 34.33
N PHE A 79 -37.20 -11.01 35.17
CA PHE A 79 -36.51 -9.75 34.95
C PHE A 79 -34.99 -9.96 34.99
N MET A 80 -34.47 -10.66 36.03
CA MET A 80 -33.04 -10.96 36.15
C MET A 80 -32.51 -11.84 35.01
N ALA A 81 -33.34 -12.78 34.51
CA ALA A 81 -32.98 -13.58 33.35
C ALA A 81 -32.86 -12.73 32.04
N VAL A 82 -33.78 -11.80 31.82
CA VAL A 82 -33.71 -10.87 30.66
C VAL A 82 -32.52 -9.94 30.79
N VAL A 83 -32.21 -9.44 32.00
CA VAL A 83 -30.97 -8.65 32.22
C VAL A 83 -29.73 -9.51 31.94
N GLY A 84 -29.69 -10.75 32.48
CA GLY A 84 -28.60 -11.69 32.21
C GLY A 84 -28.40 -11.97 30.74
N LEU A 85 -29.48 -12.21 29.97
CA LEU A 85 -29.43 -12.41 28.53
C LEU A 85 -28.90 -11.16 27.80
N THR A 86 -29.36 -9.98 28.21
CA THR A 86 -28.90 -8.73 27.60
C THR A 86 -27.40 -8.53 27.80
N VAL A 87 -26.90 -8.77 29.02
CA VAL A 87 -25.47 -8.70 29.34
C VAL A 87 -24.67 -9.76 28.57
N ALA A 88 -25.15 -11.01 28.54
CA ALA A 88 -24.48 -12.10 27.81
C ALA A 88 -24.41 -11.87 26.31
N ALA A 89 -25.43 -11.26 25.71
CA ALA A 89 -25.53 -11.10 24.26
C ALA A 89 -24.73 -9.92 23.69
N ILE A 90 -24.37 -8.92 24.50
CA ILE A 90 -23.64 -7.72 24.05
C ILE A 90 -22.14 -8.01 24.06
N PRO A 91 -21.45 -7.97 22.90
CA PRO A 91 -20.00 -8.16 22.84
C PRO A 91 -19.27 -6.89 23.27
N GLU A 92 -19.18 -6.63 24.56
CA GLU A 92 -18.64 -5.39 25.15
C GLU A 92 -17.17 -5.12 24.79
N GLY A 93 -16.37 -6.17 24.56
CA GLY A 93 -14.97 -6.06 24.14
C GLY A 93 -14.75 -5.73 22.66
N LEU A 94 -15.77 -5.82 21.81
CA LEU A 94 -15.59 -5.64 20.38
C LEU A 94 -15.10 -4.22 19.98
N PRO A 95 -15.63 -3.12 20.55
CA PRO A 95 -15.09 -1.79 20.30
C PRO A 95 -13.64 -1.63 20.77
N ALA A 96 -13.27 -2.24 21.89
CA ALA A 96 -11.90 -2.21 22.41
C ALA A 96 -10.93 -2.95 21.49
N ILE A 97 -11.28 -4.17 21.05
CA ILE A 97 -10.48 -4.95 20.10
C ILE A 97 -10.31 -4.19 18.80
N LEU A 98 -11.39 -3.64 18.24
CA LEU A 98 -11.34 -2.84 17.01
C LEU A 98 -10.35 -1.67 17.15
N THR A 99 -10.48 -0.89 18.21
CA THR A 99 -9.63 0.28 18.45
C THR A 99 -8.17 -0.10 18.63
N ILE A 100 -7.88 -1.13 19.42
CA ILE A 100 -6.50 -1.58 19.70
C ILE A 100 -5.88 -2.20 18.44
N THR A 101 -6.62 -3.03 17.70
CA THR A 101 -6.13 -3.65 16.46
C THR A 101 -5.79 -2.59 15.43
N LEU A 102 -6.66 -1.60 15.23
CA LEU A 102 -6.40 -0.47 14.34
C LEU A 102 -5.20 0.37 14.80
N ALA A 103 -5.08 0.65 16.11
CA ALA A 103 -3.96 1.41 16.64
C ALA A 103 -2.60 0.69 16.46
N ILE A 104 -2.57 -0.63 16.63
CA ILE A 104 -1.39 -1.46 16.34
C ILE A 104 -1.08 -1.40 14.84
N GLY A 105 -2.09 -1.50 13.98
CA GLY A 105 -1.94 -1.38 12.53
C GLY A 105 -1.33 -0.03 12.12
N VAL A 106 -1.84 1.10 12.67
CA VAL A 106 -1.26 2.44 12.45
C VAL A 106 0.22 2.46 12.81
N ARG A 107 0.57 1.92 13.98
CA ARG A 107 1.96 1.88 14.46
C ARG A 107 2.86 1.06 13.54
N GLN A 108 2.39 -0.09 13.05
CA GLN A 108 3.17 -0.94 12.15
C GLN A 108 3.33 -0.29 10.76
N MET A 109 2.27 0.32 10.22
CA MET A 109 2.34 1.07 8.96
C MET A 109 3.30 2.26 9.06
N ALA A 110 3.27 3.02 10.16
CA ALA A 110 4.19 4.13 10.39
C ALA A 110 5.67 3.66 10.43
N ARG A 111 5.96 2.49 11.01
CA ARG A 111 7.30 1.86 10.96
C ARG A 111 7.72 1.47 9.53
N ARG A 112 6.76 1.29 8.64
CA ARG A 112 6.95 1.02 7.20
C ARG A 112 6.82 2.28 6.35
N GLN A 113 7.05 3.46 6.93
CA GLN A 113 7.03 4.75 6.27
C GLN A 113 5.64 5.16 5.70
N ALA A 114 4.56 4.51 6.10
CA ALA A 114 3.19 4.85 5.70
C ALA A 114 2.42 5.42 6.90
N VAL A 115 2.17 6.73 6.90
CA VAL A 115 1.41 7.41 7.95
C VAL A 115 -0.06 7.46 7.59
N VAL A 116 -0.89 6.84 8.42
CA VAL A 116 -2.34 6.80 8.24
C VAL A 116 -2.98 7.99 8.95
N ARG A 117 -3.74 8.80 8.23
CA ARG A 117 -4.46 9.97 8.77
C ARG A 117 -5.84 9.63 9.34
N ARG A 118 -6.43 8.53 8.90
CA ARG A 118 -7.77 8.07 9.33
C ARG A 118 -7.72 6.57 9.62
N MET A 119 -7.87 6.17 10.88
CA MET A 119 -7.73 4.76 11.32
C MET A 119 -8.57 3.77 10.49
N PRO A 120 -9.85 4.02 10.15
CA PRO A 120 -10.66 3.04 9.43
C PRO A 120 -10.13 2.69 8.03
N VAL A 121 -9.27 3.53 7.43
CA VAL A 121 -8.66 3.29 6.10
C VAL A 121 -7.72 2.08 6.10
N ILE A 122 -7.17 1.69 7.26
CA ILE A 122 -6.29 0.53 7.39
C ILE A 122 -6.96 -0.74 6.88
N GLU A 123 -8.21 -0.92 7.27
CA GLU A 123 -9.02 -2.07 6.84
C GLU A 123 -9.30 -2.03 5.33
N THR A 124 -9.58 -0.84 4.80
CA THR A 124 -9.80 -0.63 3.36
C THR A 124 -8.53 -0.92 2.56
N LEU A 125 -7.34 -0.55 3.08
CA LEU A 125 -6.04 -0.93 2.49
C LEU A 125 -5.91 -2.45 2.32
N GLY A 126 -6.33 -3.23 3.32
CA GLY A 126 -6.33 -4.69 3.25
C GLY A 126 -7.27 -5.28 2.17
N ALA A 127 -8.24 -4.51 1.71
CA ALA A 127 -9.20 -4.90 0.68
C ALA A 127 -8.82 -4.38 -0.73
N VAL A 128 -7.76 -3.58 -0.86
CA VAL A 128 -7.34 -3.00 -2.14
C VAL A 128 -7.15 -4.08 -3.19
N SER A 129 -7.83 -3.91 -4.32
CA SER A 129 -7.77 -4.79 -5.49
C SER A 129 -7.08 -4.14 -6.69
N VAL A 130 -7.06 -2.80 -6.73
CA VAL A 130 -6.39 -2.03 -7.79
C VAL A 130 -5.60 -0.89 -7.15
N ILE A 131 -4.35 -0.74 -7.55
CA ILE A 131 -3.50 0.40 -7.19
C ILE A 131 -3.24 1.21 -8.45
N CYS A 132 -3.74 2.43 -8.53
CA CYS A 132 -3.41 3.40 -9.55
C CYS A 132 -2.25 4.25 -9.05
N SER A 133 -1.09 4.12 -9.68
CA SER A 133 0.13 4.83 -9.27
C SER A 133 0.57 5.85 -10.31
N ASP A 134 0.93 7.04 -9.85
CA ASP A 134 1.71 7.94 -10.68
C ASP A 134 3.10 7.32 -10.93
N LYS A 135 3.69 7.61 -12.10
CA LYS A 135 4.99 7.08 -12.49
C LYS A 135 6.13 7.79 -11.74
N THR A 136 6.16 9.12 -11.89
CA THR A 136 7.33 9.94 -11.57
C THR A 136 7.55 10.05 -10.06
N GLY A 137 8.74 9.64 -9.60
CA GLY A 137 9.12 9.73 -8.20
C GLY A 137 8.46 8.72 -7.26
N THR A 138 7.47 7.94 -7.73
CA THR A 138 6.82 6.86 -6.99
C THR A 138 7.29 5.48 -7.47
N LEU A 139 7.07 5.19 -8.76
CA LEU A 139 7.54 3.97 -9.40
C LEU A 139 8.97 4.10 -9.91
N THR A 140 9.38 5.33 -10.22
CA THR A 140 10.71 5.68 -10.69
C THR A 140 11.44 6.53 -9.66
N ARG A 141 12.75 6.71 -9.83
CA ARG A 141 13.59 7.48 -8.91
C ARG A 141 13.38 8.98 -9.02
N ASN A 142 12.82 9.46 -10.13
CA ASN A 142 12.78 10.86 -10.56
C ASN A 142 14.19 11.45 -10.69
N GLU A 143 15.10 10.63 -11.17
CA GLU A 143 16.49 10.96 -11.45
C GLU A 143 16.74 10.58 -12.90
N MET A 144 16.95 11.59 -13.75
CA MET A 144 17.30 11.30 -15.14
C MET A 144 18.72 10.72 -15.16
N MET A 145 18.94 9.68 -15.98
CA MET A 145 20.28 9.15 -16.21
C MET A 145 20.46 8.79 -17.68
N VAL A 146 21.67 8.96 -18.20
CA VAL A 146 22.04 8.41 -19.49
C VAL A 146 22.23 6.89 -19.32
N THR A 147 21.46 6.10 -20.05
CA THR A 147 21.55 4.62 -19.98
C THR A 147 22.17 4.02 -21.23
N ARG A 148 22.14 4.78 -22.35
CA ARG A 148 22.71 4.34 -23.62
C ARG A 148 23.31 5.54 -24.34
N ALA A 149 24.49 5.35 -24.96
CA ALA A 149 25.04 6.28 -25.92
C ALA A 149 25.33 5.55 -27.23
N VAL A 150 25.19 6.24 -28.37
CA VAL A 150 25.50 5.68 -29.67
C VAL A 150 26.44 6.64 -30.39
N LEU A 151 27.62 6.12 -30.72
CA LEU A 151 28.64 6.77 -31.52
C LEU A 151 28.60 6.27 -32.95
N SER A 152 29.39 6.84 -33.87
CA SER A 152 29.50 6.36 -35.22
C SER A 152 30.02 4.92 -35.27
N GLY A 153 29.12 3.93 -35.29
CA GLY A 153 29.45 2.50 -35.39
C GLY A 153 29.51 1.73 -34.06
N VAL A 154 29.38 2.38 -32.92
CA VAL A 154 29.46 1.73 -31.58
C VAL A 154 28.27 2.12 -30.71
N GLN A 155 27.64 1.11 -30.13
CA GLN A 155 26.62 1.29 -29.11
C GLN A 155 27.22 1.04 -27.73
N LEU A 156 26.98 1.98 -26.81
CA LEU A 156 27.52 1.98 -25.45
C LEU A 156 26.38 1.88 -24.44
N GLU A 157 26.57 1.04 -23.44
CA GLU A 157 25.70 0.95 -22.26
C GLU A 157 26.34 1.71 -21.10
N VAL A 158 25.53 2.53 -20.40
CA VAL A 158 25.95 3.27 -19.22
C VAL A 158 25.39 2.61 -18.00
N THR A 159 26.25 2.08 -17.13
CA THR A 159 25.89 1.36 -15.91
C THR A 159 25.84 2.30 -14.68
N GLY A 160 25.38 1.77 -13.55
CA GLY A 160 25.19 2.50 -12.29
C GLY A 160 23.78 3.01 -12.10
N GLU A 161 23.53 3.74 -10.99
CA GLU A 161 22.21 4.15 -10.58
C GLU A 161 22.12 5.67 -10.39
N GLY A 162 21.08 6.29 -10.98
CA GLY A 162 20.76 7.71 -10.78
C GLY A 162 21.96 8.64 -11.07
N TYR A 163 22.21 9.56 -10.13
CA TYR A 163 23.34 10.50 -10.22
C TYR A 163 24.60 10.02 -9.50
N ASP A 164 24.62 8.75 -9.07
CA ASP A 164 25.82 8.16 -8.48
C ASP A 164 26.92 8.05 -9.52
N LEU A 165 28.17 8.32 -9.09
CA LEU A 165 29.35 8.19 -9.95
C LEU A 165 29.82 6.73 -10.09
N ASP A 166 29.30 5.83 -9.25
CA ASP A 166 29.56 4.41 -9.40
C ASP A 166 28.94 3.89 -10.71
N GLY A 167 29.79 3.31 -11.56
CA GLY A 167 29.40 2.81 -12.86
C GLY A 167 30.42 3.12 -13.93
N ALA A 168 30.18 2.64 -15.14
CA ALA A 168 31.09 2.79 -16.27
C ALA A 168 30.31 2.91 -17.58
N VAL A 169 30.99 3.40 -18.62
CA VAL A 169 30.52 3.38 -20.00
C VAL A 169 31.18 2.22 -20.70
N ASN A 170 30.42 1.22 -21.10
CA ASN A 170 30.91 -0.01 -21.72
C ASN A 170 30.38 -0.17 -23.14
N ALA A 171 31.18 -0.73 -24.02
CA ALA A 171 30.65 -1.19 -25.30
C ALA A 171 29.71 -2.40 -25.09
N GLU A 172 28.83 -2.66 -26.03
CA GLU A 172 27.81 -3.74 -25.94
C GLU A 172 28.42 -5.13 -25.66
N ASN A 173 29.71 -5.31 -25.97
CA ASN A 173 30.47 -6.50 -25.65
C ASN A 173 30.99 -6.55 -24.18
N GLY A 174 30.67 -5.55 -23.35
CA GLY A 174 31.01 -5.47 -21.93
C GLY A 174 32.44 -5.00 -21.64
N HIS A 175 33.23 -4.59 -22.62
CA HIS A 175 34.54 -4.00 -22.43
C HIS A 175 34.46 -2.47 -22.31
N PRO A 176 35.31 -1.82 -21.49
CA PRO A 176 35.41 -0.37 -21.44
C PRO A 176 35.68 0.19 -22.85
N SER A 177 35.04 1.30 -23.21
CA SER A 177 35.26 1.96 -24.48
C SER A 177 36.28 3.09 -24.30
N ASP A 178 37.51 2.84 -24.71
CA ASP A 178 38.59 3.86 -24.79
C ASP A 178 38.59 4.41 -26.23
N SER A 179 37.81 5.42 -26.51
CA SER A 179 37.82 6.06 -27.82
C SER A 179 37.87 7.57 -27.72
N THR A 180 38.62 8.19 -28.59
CA THR A 180 38.72 9.66 -28.70
C THR A 180 37.35 10.31 -28.98
N LEU A 181 36.45 9.59 -29.63
CA LEU A 181 35.09 10.04 -29.90
C LEU A 181 34.23 10.02 -28.64
N LEU A 182 34.41 9.05 -27.73
CA LEU A 182 33.73 9.06 -26.42
C LEU A 182 34.19 10.25 -25.56
N ASP A 183 35.49 10.55 -25.57
CA ASP A 183 36.04 11.72 -24.85
C ASP A 183 35.47 13.04 -25.39
N GLU A 184 35.32 13.17 -26.70
CA GLU A 184 34.69 14.34 -27.33
C GLU A 184 33.17 14.44 -27.01
N LEU A 185 32.45 13.30 -27.03
CA LEU A 185 31.03 13.27 -26.63
C LEU A 185 30.86 13.67 -25.15
N ALA A 186 31.72 13.13 -24.27
CA ALA A 186 31.73 13.46 -22.85
C ALA A 186 32.07 14.94 -22.61
N ARG A 187 33.04 15.48 -23.35
CA ARG A 187 33.40 16.90 -23.33
C ARG A 187 32.22 17.79 -23.73
N ALA A 188 31.55 17.46 -24.85
CA ALA A 188 30.36 18.17 -25.30
C ALA A 188 29.24 18.13 -24.24
N ALA A 189 29.01 16.96 -23.63
CA ALA A 189 28.02 16.77 -22.57
C ALA A 189 28.33 17.58 -21.29
N ALA A 190 29.62 17.77 -20.98
CA ALA A 190 30.07 18.53 -19.83
C ALA A 190 30.09 20.06 -20.07
N LEU A 191 30.58 20.52 -21.23
CA LEU A 191 30.80 21.93 -21.50
C LEU A 191 29.55 22.65 -22.03
N CYS A 192 28.69 21.96 -22.80
CA CYS A 192 27.39 22.47 -23.20
C CYS A 192 26.33 22.14 -22.13
N ASN A 193 26.48 22.70 -20.93
CA ASN A 193 25.73 22.28 -19.73
C ASN A 193 25.71 23.38 -18.67
N ASP A 194 24.55 23.62 -18.07
CA ASP A 194 24.37 24.64 -16.99
C ASP A 194 24.12 23.98 -15.63
N ALA A 195 24.01 22.65 -15.55
CA ALA A 195 23.80 21.96 -14.30
C ALA A 195 25.11 21.70 -13.55
N HIS A 196 25.04 21.82 -12.24
CA HIS A 196 26.13 21.48 -11.32
C HIS A 196 25.73 20.33 -10.41
N VAL A 197 26.56 19.29 -10.37
CA VAL A 197 26.39 18.14 -9.51
C VAL A 197 27.44 18.17 -8.41
N HIS A 198 27.01 18.41 -7.17
CA HIS A 198 27.88 18.48 -6.00
C HIS A 198 27.74 17.21 -5.15
N HIS A 199 28.87 16.59 -4.82
CA HIS A 199 28.95 15.46 -3.90
C HIS A 199 29.45 15.97 -2.55
N ASP A 200 28.54 16.10 -1.57
CA ASP A 200 28.89 16.56 -0.23
C ASP A 200 28.52 15.51 0.80
N SER A 201 29.54 14.94 1.47
CA SER A 201 29.41 14.02 2.61
C SER A 201 28.43 12.84 2.35
N GLY A 202 28.44 12.27 1.13
CA GLY A 202 27.58 11.16 0.72
C GLY A 202 26.16 11.59 0.31
N ARG A 203 25.93 12.90 0.12
CA ARG A 203 24.68 13.44 -0.46
C ARG A 203 24.98 14.09 -1.80
N ILE A 204 24.18 13.74 -2.80
CA ILE A 204 24.24 14.34 -4.11
C ILE A 204 23.26 15.54 -4.13
N ARG A 205 23.77 16.71 -4.48
CA ARG A 205 22.97 17.92 -4.70
C ARG A 205 23.10 18.34 -6.14
N ILE A 206 21.96 18.60 -6.76
CA ILE A 206 21.86 19.06 -8.14
C ILE A 206 21.36 20.51 -8.12
N ALA A 207 22.04 21.35 -8.88
CA ALA A 207 21.56 22.67 -9.25
C ALA A 207 21.47 22.73 -10.77
N GLY A 208 20.29 23.03 -11.32
CA GLY A 208 20.04 23.08 -12.75
C GLY A 208 19.03 22.01 -13.22
N ASP A 209 18.94 21.82 -14.52
CA ASP A 209 18.01 20.88 -15.17
C ASP A 209 18.44 19.40 -14.93
N PRO A 210 17.52 18.49 -14.59
CA PRO A 210 17.82 17.07 -14.35
C PRO A 210 18.47 16.33 -15.54
N MET A 211 18.15 16.70 -16.78
CA MET A 211 18.77 16.09 -17.97
C MET A 211 20.21 16.54 -18.13
N GLU A 212 20.46 17.81 -17.85
CA GLU A 212 21.81 18.36 -17.86
C GLU A 212 22.68 17.74 -16.76
N ALA A 213 22.12 17.56 -15.56
CA ALA A 213 22.79 16.82 -14.49
C ALA A 213 23.15 15.38 -14.91
N ALA A 214 22.23 14.70 -15.63
CA ALA A 214 22.50 13.35 -16.17
C ALA A 214 23.65 13.34 -17.18
N LEU A 215 23.76 14.37 -18.03
CA LEU A 215 24.88 14.52 -18.97
C LEU A 215 26.21 14.76 -18.27
N SER A 216 26.23 15.58 -17.21
CA SER A 216 27.41 15.80 -16.37
C SER A 216 27.86 14.50 -15.68
N VAL A 217 26.94 13.72 -15.14
CA VAL A 217 27.25 12.39 -14.56
C VAL A 217 27.75 11.42 -15.60
N PHE A 218 27.15 11.39 -16.80
CA PHE A 218 27.62 10.59 -17.93
C PHE A 218 29.06 10.92 -18.29
N ALA A 219 29.40 12.21 -18.41
CA ALA A 219 30.75 12.63 -18.72
C ALA A 219 31.76 12.13 -17.69
N ARG A 220 31.43 12.21 -16.38
CA ARG A 220 32.28 11.68 -15.29
C ARG A 220 32.42 10.15 -15.35
N LYS A 221 31.34 9.43 -15.66
CA LYS A 221 31.38 7.95 -15.84
C LYS A 221 32.20 7.53 -17.06
N ALA A 222 32.28 8.38 -18.08
CA ALA A 222 33.17 8.22 -19.23
C ALA A 222 34.64 8.56 -18.92
N GLY A 223 34.95 8.96 -17.68
CA GLY A 223 36.31 9.29 -17.25
C GLY A 223 36.72 10.75 -17.50
N PHE A 224 35.79 11.61 -17.93
CA PHE A 224 36.08 13.01 -18.20
C PHE A 224 36.09 13.86 -16.92
N ASP A 225 37.14 14.66 -16.77
CA ASP A 225 37.23 15.61 -15.65
C ASP A 225 36.40 16.86 -15.92
N VAL A 226 35.16 16.84 -15.44
CA VAL A 226 34.19 17.92 -15.66
C VAL A 226 34.64 19.23 -15.00
N ASP A 227 35.21 19.15 -13.79
CA ASP A 227 35.56 20.33 -12.99
C ASP A 227 36.84 21.00 -13.51
N GLY A 228 37.87 20.21 -13.85
CA GLY A 228 39.12 20.70 -14.44
C GLY A 228 38.91 21.25 -15.85
N SER A 229 38.11 20.58 -16.66
CA SER A 229 37.85 20.97 -18.05
C SER A 229 37.10 22.28 -18.21
N ALA A 230 36.25 22.65 -17.24
CA ALA A 230 35.59 23.96 -17.25
C ALA A 230 36.59 25.13 -17.08
N ALA A 231 37.73 24.87 -16.39
CA ALA A 231 38.82 25.85 -16.26
C ALA A 231 39.70 25.89 -17.51
N ASP A 232 39.92 24.73 -18.17
CA ASP A 232 40.78 24.61 -19.35
C ASP A 232 40.08 25.10 -20.63
N TRP A 233 38.75 24.99 -20.67
CA TRP A 233 37.88 25.39 -21.79
C TRP A 233 36.80 26.38 -21.31
N PRO A 234 37.13 27.60 -20.87
CA PRO A 234 36.16 28.56 -20.40
C PRO A 234 35.13 28.91 -21.48
N ARG A 235 33.88 28.97 -21.06
CA ARG A 235 32.75 29.43 -21.90
C ARG A 235 32.89 30.93 -22.16
N LYS A 236 32.78 31.31 -23.42
CA LYS A 236 32.83 32.70 -23.88
C LYS A 236 31.46 33.25 -24.13
N ASP A 237 30.60 32.47 -24.78
CA ASP A 237 29.27 32.89 -25.15
C ASP A 237 28.36 31.64 -25.22
N GLU A 238 27.04 31.87 -25.19
CA GLU A 238 26.06 30.80 -25.24
C GLU A 238 24.76 31.19 -25.92
N ILE A 239 24.10 30.23 -26.55
CA ILE A 239 22.70 30.27 -26.91
C ILE A 239 21.99 29.30 -25.94
N PRO A 240 21.21 29.81 -24.96
CA PRO A 240 20.52 28.98 -23.99
C PRO A 240 19.43 28.16 -24.67
N PHE A 241 19.04 27.05 -24.04
CA PHE A 241 17.95 26.20 -24.55
C PHE A 241 16.64 26.97 -24.65
N ASP A 242 16.03 26.92 -25.83
CA ASP A 242 14.67 27.41 -26.08
C ASP A 242 13.81 26.32 -26.74
N THR A 243 12.53 26.29 -26.39
CA THR A 243 11.54 25.35 -26.93
C THR A 243 11.24 25.56 -28.42
N GLU A 244 11.42 26.77 -28.95
CA GLU A 244 11.27 27.08 -30.38
C GLU A 244 12.47 26.56 -31.18
N ASN A 245 13.68 26.83 -30.70
CA ASN A 245 14.92 26.40 -31.33
C ASN A 245 15.25 24.94 -31.06
N ARG A 246 14.86 24.38 -29.93
CA ARG A 246 15.05 23.00 -29.47
C ARG A 246 16.51 22.54 -29.38
N PHE A 247 17.44 23.47 -29.17
CA PHE A 247 18.85 23.21 -28.91
C PHE A 247 19.44 24.25 -27.96
N MET A 248 20.61 23.92 -27.41
CA MET A 248 21.52 24.81 -26.71
C MET A 248 22.87 24.74 -27.40
N ALA A 249 23.61 25.84 -27.42
CA ALA A 249 24.99 25.87 -27.90
C ALA A 249 25.89 26.70 -26.96
N THR A 250 27.16 26.31 -26.84
CA THR A 250 28.16 27.04 -26.07
C THR A 250 29.44 27.22 -26.90
N LEU A 251 30.00 28.40 -26.88
CA LEU A 251 31.30 28.72 -27.47
C LEU A 251 32.38 28.63 -26.38
N ASN A 252 33.31 27.72 -26.56
CA ASN A 252 34.37 27.44 -25.60
C ASN A 252 35.74 27.67 -26.24
N HIS A 253 36.72 28.13 -25.48
CA HIS A 253 38.08 28.39 -25.91
C HIS A 253 39.08 27.64 -25.04
N ASP A 254 40.16 27.18 -25.62
CA ASP A 254 41.33 26.72 -24.88
C ASP A 254 42.34 27.83 -24.64
N HIS A 255 43.36 27.58 -23.81
CA HIS A 255 44.43 28.55 -23.57
C HIS A 255 45.36 28.76 -24.76
N HIS A 256 45.25 27.98 -25.83
CA HIS A 256 46.01 28.11 -27.07
C HIS A 256 45.28 28.82 -28.17
N GLY A 257 44.06 29.31 -27.88
CA GLY A 257 43.23 30.08 -28.80
C GLY A 257 42.45 29.23 -29.81
N HIS A 258 42.32 27.90 -29.56
CA HIS A 258 41.38 27.11 -30.34
C HIS A 258 39.96 27.37 -29.80
N SER A 259 39.00 27.47 -30.70
CA SER A 259 37.60 27.73 -30.35
C SER A 259 36.73 26.62 -30.90
N VAL A 260 35.82 26.13 -30.09
CA VAL A 260 34.88 25.08 -30.45
C VAL A 260 33.48 25.47 -29.94
N ILE A 261 32.50 25.28 -30.83
CA ILE A 261 31.08 25.38 -30.45
C ILE A 261 30.58 23.97 -30.18
N TYR A 262 30.04 23.73 -28.97
CA TYR A 262 29.33 22.50 -28.66
C TYR A 262 27.82 22.75 -28.70
N LEU A 263 27.09 21.77 -29.28
CA LEU A 263 25.64 21.82 -29.43
C LEU A 263 25.03 20.59 -28.78
N LYS A 264 23.89 20.76 -28.11
CA LYS A 264 23.03 19.68 -27.65
C LYS A 264 21.57 20.01 -27.90
N GLY A 265 20.76 19.02 -28.25
CA GLY A 265 19.33 19.31 -28.47
C GLY A 265 18.53 18.13 -28.98
N ALA A 266 17.35 18.46 -29.50
CA ALA A 266 16.48 17.48 -30.14
C ALA A 266 17.20 16.84 -31.32
N PRO A 267 17.20 15.51 -31.46
CA PRO A 267 18.01 14.83 -32.47
C PRO A 267 17.72 15.32 -33.89
N GLU A 268 16.45 15.53 -34.22
CA GLU A 268 16.05 15.99 -35.53
C GLU A 268 16.65 17.38 -35.85
N ARG A 269 16.61 18.26 -34.82
CA ARG A 269 17.13 19.64 -35.02
C ARG A 269 18.66 19.65 -35.16
N ILE A 270 19.38 18.87 -34.36
CA ILE A 270 20.83 18.78 -34.45
C ILE A 270 21.26 18.11 -35.75
N LEU A 271 20.56 17.07 -36.22
CA LEU A 271 20.85 16.43 -37.50
C LEU A 271 20.66 17.37 -38.69
N ASP A 272 19.68 18.30 -38.62
CA ASP A 272 19.48 19.32 -39.69
C ASP A 272 20.63 20.33 -39.73
N MET A 273 21.37 20.55 -38.63
CA MET A 273 22.53 21.45 -38.52
C MET A 273 23.85 20.74 -38.89
N CYS A 274 23.86 19.39 -38.93
CA CYS A 274 25.05 18.61 -39.22
C CYS A 274 25.18 18.26 -40.70
N ASN A 275 26.37 18.45 -41.24
CA ASN A 275 26.74 18.01 -42.60
C ASN A 275 27.61 16.74 -42.59
N SER A 276 28.19 16.42 -41.44
CA SER A 276 29.12 15.32 -41.23
C SER A 276 28.98 14.70 -39.87
N GLU A 277 29.59 13.54 -39.70
CA GLU A 277 29.71 12.85 -38.42
C GLU A 277 31.19 12.54 -38.10
N VAL A 278 31.51 12.46 -36.82
CA VAL A 278 32.87 12.07 -36.38
C VAL A 278 32.93 10.56 -36.27
N ALA A 279 33.86 9.92 -36.98
CA ALA A 279 34.11 8.51 -36.91
C ALA A 279 34.90 8.14 -35.62
N GLU A 280 34.95 6.85 -35.27
CA GLU A 280 35.66 6.36 -34.09
C GLU A 280 37.17 6.68 -34.13
N SER A 281 37.74 6.78 -35.37
CA SER A 281 39.10 7.25 -35.57
C SER A 281 39.35 8.74 -35.23
N GLY A 282 38.31 9.51 -34.95
CA GLY A 282 38.36 10.98 -34.79
C GLY A 282 38.30 11.77 -36.09
N GLU A 283 38.28 11.09 -37.24
CA GLU A 283 38.14 11.71 -38.55
C GLU A 283 36.67 12.04 -38.87
N THR A 284 36.46 13.11 -39.64
CA THR A 284 35.14 13.54 -40.09
C THR A 284 34.74 12.78 -41.35
N SER A 285 33.51 12.21 -41.38
CA SER A 285 32.93 11.50 -42.52
C SER A 285 31.55 12.07 -42.88
N GLU A 286 31.01 11.69 -44.04
CA GLU A 286 29.68 12.10 -44.47
C GLU A 286 28.61 11.60 -43.51
N LEU A 287 27.61 12.43 -43.17
CA LEU A 287 26.54 12.12 -42.25
C LEU A 287 25.63 11.01 -42.76
N ARG A 288 25.57 9.88 -42.10
CA ARG A 288 24.68 8.75 -42.44
C ARG A 288 23.28 8.97 -41.84
N ARG A 289 22.55 9.92 -42.38
CA ARG A 289 21.26 10.38 -41.86
C ARG A 289 20.26 9.24 -41.60
N ASP A 290 20.08 8.33 -42.59
CA ASP A 290 19.16 7.19 -42.45
C ASP A 290 19.52 6.23 -41.32
N PHE A 291 20.83 6.09 -41.01
CA PHE A 291 21.29 5.31 -39.86
C PHE A 291 20.87 5.97 -38.56
N TRP A 292 21.12 7.26 -38.41
CA TRP A 292 20.80 7.99 -37.17
C TRP A 292 19.30 8.09 -36.92
N GLU A 293 18.48 8.29 -37.94
CA GLU A 293 17.02 8.31 -37.82
C GLU A 293 16.47 6.95 -37.34
N ARG A 294 17.05 5.84 -37.82
CA ARG A 294 16.70 4.51 -37.29
C ARG A 294 17.09 4.34 -35.85
N VAL A 295 18.32 4.75 -35.47
CA VAL A 295 18.79 4.68 -34.08
C VAL A 295 17.91 5.52 -33.13
N ILE A 296 17.54 6.73 -33.54
CA ILE A 296 16.61 7.60 -32.79
C ILE A 296 15.28 6.88 -32.55
N THR A 297 14.74 6.27 -33.62
CA THR A 297 13.46 5.53 -33.54
C THR A 297 13.57 4.33 -32.63
N GLU A 298 14.65 3.57 -32.67
CA GLU A 298 14.94 2.43 -31.80
C GLU A 298 15.02 2.89 -30.34
N MET A 299 15.89 3.85 -30.06
CA MET A 299 16.05 4.37 -28.69
C MET A 299 14.75 4.94 -28.12
N ALA A 300 13.98 5.66 -28.94
CA ALA A 300 12.67 6.18 -28.53
C ALA A 300 11.66 5.05 -28.26
N SER A 301 11.68 3.95 -29.04
CA SER A 301 10.82 2.78 -28.82
C SER A 301 11.14 2.03 -27.53
N ASP A 302 12.40 2.11 -27.05
CA ASP A 302 12.84 1.62 -25.74
C ASP A 302 12.48 2.56 -24.60
N GLY A 303 11.78 3.67 -24.89
CA GLY A 303 11.31 4.66 -23.92
C GLY A 303 12.36 5.66 -23.50
N LEU A 304 13.49 5.73 -24.20
CA LEU A 304 14.54 6.69 -23.91
C LEU A 304 14.17 8.07 -24.47
N ARG A 305 14.52 9.11 -23.74
CA ARG A 305 14.56 10.47 -24.25
C ARG A 305 15.91 10.68 -24.94
N VAL A 306 15.90 10.87 -26.24
CA VAL A 306 17.12 10.97 -27.03
C VAL A 306 17.53 12.43 -27.14
N LEU A 307 18.83 12.68 -26.91
CA LEU A 307 19.49 13.94 -27.22
C LEU A 307 20.64 13.67 -28.18
N ALA A 308 20.85 14.58 -29.14
CA ALA A 308 22.03 14.59 -29.99
C ALA A 308 23.04 15.62 -29.47
N LEU A 309 24.31 15.26 -29.57
CA LEU A 309 25.44 16.14 -29.30
C LEU A 309 26.28 16.28 -30.57
N ALA A 310 26.69 17.52 -30.82
CA ALA A 310 27.51 17.85 -31.99
C ALA A 310 28.57 18.89 -31.61
N ARG A 311 29.57 19.03 -32.42
CA ARG A 311 30.56 20.10 -32.33
C ARG A 311 30.64 20.87 -33.66
N LYS A 312 31.11 22.11 -33.58
CA LYS A 312 31.50 22.91 -34.78
C LYS A 312 32.81 23.61 -34.48
N PRO A 313 33.86 23.42 -35.27
CA PRO A 313 35.08 24.24 -35.17
C PRO A 313 34.73 25.71 -35.41
N ALA A 314 35.17 26.62 -34.53
CA ALA A 314 34.99 28.02 -34.66
C ALA A 314 36.28 28.72 -35.09
N GLU A 315 36.16 29.88 -35.76
CA GLU A 315 37.32 30.67 -36.14
C GLU A 315 38.07 31.16 -34.89
N ARG A 316 39.39 31.26 -34.99
CA ARG A 316 40.23 31.77 -33.89
C ARG A 316 39.81 33.18 -33.52
N GLY A 317 39.41 33.38 -32.26
CA GLY A 317 39.06 34.69 -31.73
C GLY A 317 37.60 35.11 -31.91
N SER A 318 36.71 34.22 -32.33
CA SER A 318 35.25 34.43 -32.31
C SER A 318 34.81 34.75 -30.89
N GLY A 319 34.16 35.91 -30.67
CA GLY A 319 33.76 36.39 -29.38
C GLY A 319 32.26 36.27 -29.08
N GLU A 320 31.45 36.17 -30.10
CA GLU A 320 30.00 36.15 -30.04
C GLU A 320 29.47 34.93 -30.87
N LEU A 321 28.34 34.39 -30.43
CA LEU A 321 27.69 33.23 -31.05
C LEU A 321 26.29 33.66 -31.51
N ALA A 322 26.05 33.59 -32.82
CA ALA A 322 24.75 33.86 -33.43
C ALA A 322 24.07 32.57 -33.91
N ILE A 323 22.74 32.56 -34.01
CA ILE A 323 21.98 31.38 -34.45
C ILE A 323 22.31 31.08 -35.93
N GLU A 324 22.53 32.14 -36.73
CA GLU A 324 22.90 32.01 -38.14
C GLU A 324 24.23 31.27 -38.35
N ASP A 325 25.14 31.35 -37.39
CA ASP A 325 26.42 30.63 -37.42
C ASP A 325 26.26 29.12 -37.29
N LEU A 326 25.09 28.65 -36.84
CA LEU A 326 24.83 27.26 -36.50
C LEU A 326 23.95 26.54 -37.53
N GLU A 327 23.44 27.24 -38.57
CA GLU A 327 22.50 26.64 -39.52
C GLU A 327 23.08 25.44 -40.28
N GLN A 328 24.38 25.40 -40.48
CA GLN A 328 25.09 24.29 -41.17
C GLN A 328 26.54 24.14 -40.70
N GLY A 329 27.13 22.98 -40.98
CA GLY A 329 28.57 22.74 -40.80
C GLY A 329 28.92 22.22 -39.39
N ALA A 330 27.95 21.75 -38.62
CA ALA A 330 28.22 21.01 -37.42
C ALA A 330 28.59 19.54 -37.74
N GLU A 331 29.37 18.95 -36.87
CA GLU A 331 29.81 17.56 -36.90
C GLU A 331 29.11 16.79 -35.79
N LEU A 332 28.30 15.76 -36.14
CA LEU A 332 27.62 14.93 -35.16
C LEU A 332 28.63 14.07 -34.37
N LEU A 333 28.60 14.15 -33.05
CA LEU A 333 29.40 13.30 -32.15
C LEU A 333 28.67 12.00 -31.82
N GLY A 334 27.38 12.09 -31.55
CA GLY A 334 26.57 10.93 -31.23
C GLY A 334 25.24 11.27 -30.57
N LEU A 335 24.54 10.23 -30.16
CA LEU A 335 23.26 10.30 -29.46
C LEU A 335 23.40 9.76 -28.04
N VAL A 336 22.70 10.37 -27.11
CA VAL A 336 22.55 9.86 -25.75
C VAL A 336 21.08 9.62 -25.42
N GLY A 337 20.77 8.49 -24.80
CA GLY A 337 19.44 8.10 -24.38
C GLY A 337 19.28 8.19 -22.88
N LEU A 338 18.37 9.04 -22.44
CA LEU A 338 18.10 9.31 -21.04
C LEU A 338 16.80 8.62 -20.59
N LEU A 339 16.79 8.14 -19.38
CA LEU A 339 15.65 7.49 -18.76
C LEU A 339 15.58 7.89 -17.28
N ASP A 340 14.37 8.00 -16.75
CA ASP A 340 14.10 7.97 -15.31
C ASP A 340 13.87 6.50 -14.91
N PRO A 341 14.86 5.83 -14.27
CA PRO A 341 14.82 4.39 -14.10
C PRO A 341 13.78 3.95 -13.07
N PRO A 342 13.12 2.79 -13.28
CA PRO A 342 12.28 2.17 -12.28
C PRO A 342 13.07 1.86 -11.00
N ARG A 343 12.44 2.05 -9.83
CA ARG A 343 13.01 1.62 -8.55
C ARG A 343 13.00 0.09 -8.47
N GLN A 344 14.09 -0.52 -8.05
CA GLN A 344 14.19 -1.98 -7.88
C GLN A 344 13.19 -2.51 -6.82
N GLU A 345 12.95 -1.71 -5.77
CA GLU A 345 11.94 -2.00 -4.75
C GLU A 345 10.52 -1.97 -5.32
N ALA A 346 10.24 -1.05 -6.25
CA ALA A 346 8.92 -0.97 -6.90
C ALA A 346 8.67 -2.19 -7.79
N ILE A 347 9.66 -2.67 -8.54
CA ILE A 347 9.56 -3.89 -9.36
C ILE A 347 9.19 -5.09 -8.48
N ARG A 348 9.89 -5.28 -7.35
CA ARG A 348 9.61 -6.37 -6.40
C ARG A 348 8.23 -6.24 -5.76
N ALA A 349 7.84 -5.01 -5.37
CA ALA A 349 6.55 -4.74 -4.76
C ALA A 349 5.38 -4.94 -5.74
N ILE A 350 5.56 -4.62 -7.03
CA ILE A 350 4.56 -4.89 -8.08
C ILE A 350 4.39 -6.40 -8.27
N ALA A 351 5.47 -7.16 -8.30
CA ALA A 351 5.40 -8.62 -8.39
C ALA A 351 4.64 -9.21 -7.19
N GLU A 352 4.91 -8.75 -5.97
CA GLU A 352 4.18 -9.14 -4.76
C GLU A 352 2.69 -8.76 -4.84
N CYS A 353 2.36 -7.58 -5.34
CA CYS A 353 0.97 -7.18 -5.56
C CYS A 353 0.27 -8.11 -6.55
N HIS A 354 0.94 -8.50 -7.64
CA HIS A 354 0.40 -9.43 -8.63
C HIS A 354 0.16 -10.84 -8.06
N GLU A 355 1.06 -11.34 -7.21
CA GLU A 355 0.88 -12.61 -6.49
C GLU A 355 -0.32 -12.53 -5.53
N ALA A 356 -0.51 -11.37 -4.92
CA ALA A 356 -1.63 -11.07 -4.05
C ALA A 356 -2.96 -10.83 -4.79
N GLY A 357 -3.00 -10.97 -6.12
CA GLY A 357 -4.17 -10.71 -6.95
C GLY A 357 -4.53 -9.23 -7.10
N ILE A 358 -3.61 -8.31 -6.75
CA ILE A 358 -3.80 -6.87 -6.86
C ILE A 358 -3.30 -6.41 -8.21
N ARG A 359 -4.11 -5.65 -8.95
CA ARG A 359 -3.71 -5.02 -10.20
C ARG A 359 -3.00 -3.70 -9.93
N VAL A 360 -1.88 -3.47 -10.61
CA VAL A 360 -1.19 -2.20 -10.57
C VAL A 360 -1.34 -1.52 -11.92
N LYS A 361 -1.80 -0.28 -11.91
CA LYS A 361 -2.01 0.55 -13.10
C LYS A 361 -1.15 1.80 -12.99
N MET A 362 -0.45 2.12 -14.06
CA MET A 362 0.37 3.32 -14.15
C MET A 362 -0.39 4.43 -14.86
N ILE A 363 -0.44 5.59 -14.23
CA ILE A 363 -1.08 6.80 -14.76
C ILE A 363 -0.02 7.90 -14.80
N THR A 364 0.27 8.44 -15.98
CA THR A 364 1.38 9.39 -16.16
C THR A 364 1.06 10.52 -17.14
N GLY A 365 1.77 11.65 -16.99
CA GLY A 365 1.81 12.73 -17.97
C GLY A 365 2.73 12.46 -19.18
N ASP A 366 3.54 11.39 -19.13
CA ASP A 366 4.49 11.04 -20.19
C ASP A 366 3.84 10.65 -21.50
N HIS A 367 4.66 10.60 -22.54
CA HIS A 367 4.27 10.08 -23.85
C HIS A 367 3.98 8.56 -23.78
N GLY A 368 3.02 8.09 -24.60
CA GLY A 368 2.55 6.70 -24.56
C GLY A 368 3.65 5.65 -24.77
N ILE A 369 4.60 5.90 -25.68
CA ILE A 369 5.71 4.99 -25.96
C ILE A 369 6.61 4.83 -24.74
N THR A 370 7.03 5.95 -24.14
CA THR A 370 7.85 5.96 -22.90
C THR A 370 7.12 5.29 -21.75
N ALA A 371 5.83 5.59 -21.56
CA ALA A 371 5.00 4.99 -20.54
C ALA A 371 4.93 3.45 -20.69
N GLY A 372 4.69 2.98 -21.92
CA GLY A 372 4.64 1.55 -22.23
C GLY A 372 5.98 0.83 -21.98
N ALA A 373 7.10 1.45 -22.36
CA ALA A 373 8.43 0.89 -22.12
C ALA A 373 8.76 0.76 -20.62
N ILE A 374 8.48 1.81 -19.83
CA ILE A 374 8.69 1.79 -18.37
C ILE A 374 7.76 0.78 -17.71
N ALA A 375 6.50 0.69 -18.14
CA ALA A 375 5.55 -0.27 -17.61
C ALA A 375 6.01 -1.73 -17.81
N ARG A 376 6.60 -2.04 -18.98
CA ARG A 376 7.22 -3.36 -19.24
C ARG A 376 8.39 -3.64 -18.29
N LYS A 377 9.28 -2.66 -18.09
CA LYS A 377 10.42 -2.78 -17.14
C LYS A 377 9.96 -2.96 -15.70
N LEU A 378 8.84 -2.35 -15.30
CA LEU A 378 8.20 -2.51 -13.99
C LEU A 378 7.49 -3.87 -13.82
N GLY A 379 7.27 -4.63 -14.89
CA GLY A 379 6.56 -5.91 -14.85
C GLY A 379 5.04 -5.78 -14.75
N LEU A 380 4.45 -4.68 -15.23
CA LEU A 380 2.99 -4.53 -15.33
C LEU A 380 2.44 -5.54 -16.35
N LYS A 381 1.21 -6.05 -16.13
CA LYS A 381 0.68 -7.19 -16.90
C LYS A 381 0.20 -6.79 -18.29
N ASN A 382 -0.66 -5.79 -18.41
CA ASN A 382 -1.35 -5.44 -19.66
C ASN A 382 -0.70 -4.18 -20.28
N THR A 383 0.54 -4.32 -20.72
CA THR A 383 1.35 -3.23 -21.32
C THR A 383 1.28 -3.16 -22.84
N GLY A 384 0.59 -4.10 -23.50
CA GLY A 384 0.45 -4.15 -24.95
C GLY A 384 -0.41 -3.02 -25.52
N ARG A 385 -1.29 -2.42 -24.70
CA ARG A 385 -2.11 -1.26 -25.04
C ARG A 385 -1.86 -0.14 -24.05
N VAL A 386 -1.63 1.05 -24.54
CA VAL A 386 -1.52 2.29 -23.77
C VAL A 386 -2.68 3.19 -24.19
N LEU A 387 -3.50 3.64 -23.23
CA LEU A 387 -4.53 4.64 -23.52
C LEU A 387 -4.00 6.04 -23.23
N THR A 388 -4.14 6.91 -24.20
CA THR A 388 -3.74 8.33 -24.09
C THR A 388 -4.90 9.20 -23.64
N GLY A 389 -4.59 10.39 -23.08
CA GLY A 389 -5.62 11.37 -22.68
C GLY A 389 -6.59 11.71 -23.84
N LYS A 390 -6.09 11.82 -25.08
CA LYS A 390 -6.94 12.06 -26.26
C LYS A 390 -7.94 10.94 -26.52
N GLU A 391 -7.53 9.68 -26.31
CA GLU A 391 -8.43 8.53 -26.46
C GLU A 391 -9.44 8.50 -25.29
N LEU A 392 -8.99 8.82 -24.06
CA LEU A 392 -9.89 8.91 -22.91
C LEU A 392 -10.96 9.99 -23.06
N ASP A 393 -10.67 11.10 -23.76
CA ASP A 393 -11.65 12.16 -24.07
C ASP A 393 -12.74 11.70 -25.04
N GLN A 394 -12.43 10.71 -25.89
CA GLN A 394 -13.36 10.18 -26.90
C GLN A 394 -14.27 9.08 -26.33
N LEU A 395 -13.92 8.48 -25.19
CA LEU A 395 -14.68 7.42 -24.55
C LEU A 395 -15.76 8.00 -23.63
N ASP A 396 -16.98 7.49 -23.74
CA ASP A 396 -17.99 7.69 -22.69
C ASP A 396 -17.70 6.84 -21.43
N ASP A 397 -18.47 7.05 -20.39
CA ASP A 397 -18.20 6.39 -19.09
C ASP A 397 -18.48 4.88 -19.11
N ASP A 398 -19.38 4.39 -19.97
CA ASP A 398 -19.66 2.96 -20.12
C ASP A 398 -18.54 2.28 -20.90
N GLN A 399 -18.10 2.87 -22.04
CA GLN A 399 -16.95 2.41 -22.81
C GLN A 399 -15.67 2.40 -21.97
N LEU A 400 -15.45 3.44 -21.15
CA LEU A 400 -14.32 3.51 -20.26
C LEU A 400 -14.37 2.39 -19.23
N ARG A 401 -15.54 2.07 -18.68
CA ARG A 401 -15.73 0.98 -17.70
C ARG A 401 -15.34 -0.37 -18.29
N ASP A 402 -15.70 -0.64 -19.52
CA ASP A 402 -15.36 -1.91 -20.19
C ASP A 402 -13.85 -2.04 -20.41
N LEU A 403 -13.19 -0.95 -20.83
CA LEU A 403 -11.77 -0.96 -21.18
C LEU A 403 -10.83 -0.84 -19.96
N VAL A 404 -11.24 -0.13 -18.90
CA VAL A 404 -10.37 0.14 -17.76
C VAL A 404 -9.91 -1.13 -17.03
N GLY A 405 -10.68 -2.23 -17.16
CA GLY A 405 -10.30 -3.54 -16.64
C GLY A 405 -9.14 -4.20 -17.40
N GLU A 406 -8.94 -3.88 -18.68
CA GLU A 406 -8.02 -4.56 -19.59
C GLU A 406 -6.71 -3.80 -19.81
N VAL A 407 -6.64 -2.52 -19.48
CA VAL A 407 -5.48 -1.66 -19.72
C VAL A 407 -4.83 -1.27 -18.39
N ASP A 408 -3.50 -1.37 -18.31
CA ASP A 408 -2.75 -1.03 -17.12
C ASP A 408 -1.85 0.22 -17.27
N VAL A 409 -1.86 0.87 -18.46
CA VAL A 409 -1.02 2.04 -18.75
C VAL A 409 -1.86 3.17 -19.34
N PHE A 410 -1.85 4.33 -18.67
CA PHE A 410 -2.57 5.54 -19.07
C PHE A 410 -1.57 6.70 -19.17
N ALA A 411 -1.45 7.30 -20.37
CA ALA A 411 -0.45 8.29 -20.73
C ALA A 411 -1.08 9.66 -21.05
N ARG A 412 -0.35 10.76 -20.81
CA ARG A 412 -0.82 12.14 -21.04
C ARG A 412 -2.18 12.43 -20.41
N THR A 413 -2.36 11.99 -19.17
CA THR A 413 -3.62 12.13 -18.45
C THR A 413 -3.77 13.50 -17.79
N SER A 414 -5.00 14.03 -17.80
CA SER A 414 -5.40 15.23 -17.06
C SER A 414 -5.93 14.87 -15.65
N PRO A 415 -6.13 15.85 -14.76
CA PRO A 415 -6.78 15.61 -13.46
C PRO A 415 -8.18 14.98 -13.59
N GLU A 416 -8.96 15.38 -14.59
CA GLU A 416 -10.28 14.82 -14.87
C GLU A 416 -10.19 13.36 -15.27
N HIS A 417 -9.20 13.00 -16.11
CA HIS A 417 -8.97 11.62 -16.50
C HIS A 417 -8.66 10.76 -15.28
N LYS A 418 -7.79 11.23 -14.36
CA LYS A 418 -7.48 10.51 -13.12
C LYS A 418 -8.73 10.24 -12.28
N LEU A 419 -9.60 11.23 -12.14
CA LEU A 419 -10.88 11.10 -11.42
C LEU A 419 -11.84 10.12 -12.12
N ARG A 420 -11.99 10.19 -13.44
CA ARG A 420 -12.83 9.29 -14.24
C ARG A 420 -12.33 7.83 -14.14
N LEU A 421 -11.03 7.60 -14.23
CA LEU A 421 -10.41 6.28 -14.10
C LEU A 421 -10.71 5.64 -12.73
N VAL A 422 -10.54 6.40 -11.63
CA VAL A 422 -10.88 5.92 -10.28
C VAL A 422 -12.36 5.57 -10.19
N THR A 423 -13.24 6.42 -10.72
CA THR A 423 -14.70 6.18 -10.68
C THR A 423 -15.10 4.95 -11.49
N ALA A 424 -14.53 4.76 -12.69
CA ALA A 424 -14.79 3.59 -13.53
C ALA A 424 -14.32 2.29 -12.86
N LEU A 425 -13.13 2.28 -12.24
CA LEU A 425 -12.60 1.13 -11.50
C LEU A 425 -13.46 0.78 -10.28
N GLN A 426 -13.97 1.77 -9.56
CA GLN A 426 -14.89 1.55 -8.45
C GLN A 426 -16.25 0.98 -8.91
N ALA A 427 -16.73 1.37 -10.10
CA ALA A 427 -17.93 0.82 -10.69
C ALA A 427 -17.81 -0.68 -11.06
N LEU A 428 -16.60 -1.18 -11.29
CA LEU A 428 -16.28 -2.61 -11.42
C LEU A 428 -16.18 -3.34 -10.07
N HIS A 429 -16.72 -2.75 -8.99
CA HIS A 429 -16.64 -3.27 -7.62
C HIS A 429 -15.21 -3.41 -7.05
N GLY A 430 -14.25 -2.75 -7.66
CA GLY A 430 -12.87 -2.67 -7.15
C GLY A 430 -12.77 -1.78 -5.91
N VAL A 431 -11.86 -2.13 -4.99
CA VAL A 431 -11.36 -1.22 -3.96
C VAL A 431 -10.10 -0.58 -4.50
N VAL A 432 -10.17 0.72 -4.77
CA VAL A 432 -9.16 1.45 -5.52
C VAL A 432 -8.29 2.29 -4.60
N ALA A 433 -6.98 2.03 -4.62
CA ALA A 433 -5.98 2.94 -4.08
C ALA A 433 -5.45 3.84 -5.21
N MET A 434 -5.29 5.13 -4.93
CA MET A 434 -4.72 6.11 -5.87
C MET A 434 -3.55 6.81 -5.23
N THR A 435 -2.41 6.89 -5.93
CA THR A 435 -1.26 7.70 -5.50
C THR A 435 -1.14 8.97 -6.29
N GLY A 436 -0.57 10.01 -5.67
CA GLY A 436 -0.28 11.27 -6.34
C GLY A 436 0.52 12.20 -5.45
N ASP A 437 1.18 13.18 -6.06
CA ASP A 437 2.01 14.19 -5.37
C ASP A 437 1.55 15.63 -5.67
N GLY A 438 0.88 15.84 -6.80
CA GLY A 438 0.47 17.15 -7.27
C GLY A 438 -0.90 17.63 -6.77
N VAL A 439 -1.12 18.93 -6.89
CA VAL A 439 -2.46 19.55 -6.70
C VAL A 439 -3.47 18.93 -7.67
N ASN A 440 -3.01 18.55 -8.86
CA ASN A 440 -3.79 17.91 -9.92
C ASN A 440 -4.35 16.54 -9.52
N ASP A 441 -3.73 15.86 -8.56
CA ASP A 441 -4.13 14.53 -8.10
C ASP A 441 -5.18 14.60 -6.98
N ALA A 442 -5.30 15.74 -6.29
CA ALA A 442 -6.13 15.88 -5.11
C ALA A 442 -7.59 15.42 -5.29
N PRO A 443 -8.29 15.70 -6.42
CA PRO A 443 -9.65 15.19 -6.63
C PRO A 443 -9.72 13.67 -6.73
N ALA A 444 -8.76 13.04 -7.43
CA ALA A 444 -8.69 11.59 -7.58
C ALA A 444 -8.29 10.90 -6.25
N LEU A 445 -7.35 11.49 -5.49
CA LEU A 445 -6.96 11.03 -4.16
C LEU A 445 -8.14 11.04 -3.18
N LYS A 446 -8.94 12.11 -3.19
CA LYS A 446 -10.13 12.23 -2.34
C LYS A 446 -11.22 11.26 -2.73
N ARG A 447 -11.39 10.97 -4.04
CA ARG A 447 -12.42 10.08 -4.58
C ARG A 447 -12.10 8.62 -4.36
N ALA A 448 -10.83 8.24 -4.41
CA ALA A 448 -10.38 6.86 -4.21
C ALA A 448 -10.82 6.30 -2.85
N ASP A 449 -10.97 4.97 -2.75
CA ASP A 449 -11.24 4.31 -1.48
C ASP A 449 -10.06 4.52 -0.51
N VAL A 450 -8.84 4.58 -1.06
CA VAL A 450 -7.62 4.95 -0.35
C VAL A 450 -6.80 5.92 -1.18
N GLY A 451 -6.82 7.20 -0.83
CA GLY A 451 -5.89 8.19 -1.39
C GLY A 451 -4.55 8.14 -0.65
N ILE A 452 -3.46 8.08 -1.39
CA ILE A 452 -2.08 7.97 -0.88
C ILE A 452 -1.25 9.11 -1.45
N ALA A 453 -0.79 10.04 -0.61
CA ALA A 453 0.07 11.13 -1.03
C ALA A 453 1.54 10.85 -0.73
N MET A 454 2.42 11.46 -1.53
CA MET A 454 3.85 11.52 -1.27
C MET A 454 4.13 12.49 -0.12
N GLY A 455 5.04 12.16 0.77
CA GLY A 455 5.35 12.95 1.96
C GLY A 455 6.47 13.96 1.73
N VAL A 456 7.47 13.59 0.92
CA VAL A 456 8.63 14.44 0.62
C VAL A 456 8.29 15.41 -0.51
N LYS A 457 7.81 14.90 -1.65
CA LYS A 457 7.52 15.69 -2.86
C LYS A 457 6.07 16.18 -2.93
N GLY A 458 5.18 15.56 -2.15
CA GLY A 458 3.75 15.84 -2.22
C GLY A 458 3.39 17.28 -1.85
N SER A 459 2.50 17.87 -2.64
CA SER A 459 1.90 19.17 -2.32
C SER A 459 0.99 19.08 -1.09
N GLU A 460 0.78 20.19 -0.40
CA GLU A 460 -0.13 20.24 0.75
C GLU A 460 -1.55 19.79 0.37
N ALA A 461 -2.03 20.21 -0.80
CA ALA A 461 -3.34 19.81 -1.30
C ALA A 461 -3.47 18.30 -1.50
N ALA A 462 -2.42 17.63 -2.04
CA ALA A 462 -2.39 16.18 -2.19
C ALA A 462 -2.39 15.49 -0.81
N ARG A 463 -1.56 15.97 0.14
CA ARG A 463 -1.51 15.44 1.50
C ARG A 463 -2.85 15.60 2.23
N GLU A 464 -3.52 16.75 2.10
CA GLU A 464 -4.84 16.98 2.71
C GLU A 464 -5.94 16.12 2.10
N ALA A 465 -5.93 15.90 0.80
CA ALA A 465 -6.90 15.07 0.10
C ALA A 465 -6.72 13.57 0.40
N SER A 466 -5.53 13.15 0.85
CA SER A 466 -5.17 11.76 1.05
C SER A 466 -5.58 11.20 2.41
N SER A 467 -5.71 9.88 2.48
CA SER A 467 -5.94 9.12 3.73
C SER A 467 -4.65 8.55 4.31
N VAL A 468 -3.62 8.40 3.48
CA VAL A 468 -2.30 7.87 3.83
C VAL A 468 -1.24 8.78 3.22
N VAL A 469 -0.13 8.98 3.94
CA VAL A 469 1.04 9.74 3.46
C VAL A 469 2.27 8.84 3.57
N LEU A 470 3.03 8.71 2.47
CA LEU A 470 4.29 7.96 2.44
C LEU A 470 5.45 8.88 2.79
N LEU A 471 6.23 8.55 3.80
CA LEU A 471 7.37 9.37 4.24
C LEU A 471 8.62 9.21 3.36
N ASP A 472 8.67 8.17 2.53
CA ASP A 472 9.79 7.82 1.65
C ASP A 472 9.47 7.91 0.15
N ASP A 473 8.26 8.34 -0.20
CA ASP A 473 7.75 8.42 -1.57
C ASP A 473 7.95 7.13 -2.38
N ASN A 474 7.92 5.95 -1.72
CA ASN A 474 8.26 4.68 -2.33
C ASN A 474 7.03 3.77 -2.47
N PHE A 475 6.81 3.23 -3.67
CA PHE A 475 5.72 2.28 -3.95
C PHE A 475 5.78 1.01 -3.06
N ALA A 476 6.98 0.56 -2.68
CA ALA A 476 7.15 -0.60 -1.80
C ALA A 476 6.47 -0.41 -0.44
N SER A 477 6.41 0.81 0.06
CA SER A 477 5.71 1.14 1.31
C SER A 477 4.19 0.99 1.18
N ILE A 478 3.63 1.13 -0.04
CA ILE A 478 2.21 0.84 -0.32
C ILE A 478 1.93 -0.65 -0.21
N ALA A 479 2.75 -1.49 -0.83
CA ALA A 479 2.59 -2.96 -0.73
C ALA A 479 2.72 -3.44 0.73
N ALA A 480 3.66 -2.87 1.48
CA ALA A 480 3.80 -3.14 2.90
C ALA A 480 2.55 -2.68 3.70
N ALA A 481 1.99 -1.51 3.40
CA ALA A 481 0.78 -1.02 4.05
C ALA A 481 -0.44 -1.89 3.72
N VAL A 482 -0.58 -2.41 2.51
CA VAL A 482 -1.62 -3.37 2.14
C VAL A 482 -1.46 -4.67 2.94
N ARG A 483 -0.24 -5.19 3.09
CA ARG A 483 0.05 -6.38 3.91
C ARG A 483 -0.38 -6.18 5.36
N GLU A 484 -0.04 -5.04 5.96
CA GLU A 484 -0.45 -4.69 7.32
C GLU A 484 -1.98 -4.53 7.42
N GLY A 485 -2.63 -3.92 6.42
CA GLY A 485 -4.09 -3.80 6.37
C GLY A 485 -4.80 -5.17 6.34
N ARG A 486 -4.27 -6.13 5.58
CA ARG A 486 -4.75 -7.53 5.56
C ARG A 486 -4.56 -8.21 6.91
N THR A 487 -3.42 -7.98 7.56
CA THR A 487 -3.13 -8.51 8.90
C THR A 487 -4.12 -7.98 9.93
N VAL A 488 -4.35 -6.67 9.95
CA VAL A 488 -5.33 -6.01 10.83
C VAL A 488 -6.73 -6.60 10.63
N TYR A 489 -7.16 -6.77 9.38
CA TYR A 489 -8.46 -7.39 9.09
C TYR A 489 -8.56 -8.84 9.57
N THR A 490 -7.51 -9.64 9.36
CA THR A 490 -7.45 -11.03 9.83
C THR A 490 -7.51 -11.10 11.34
N ASN A 491 -6.77 -10.23 12.05
CA ASN A 491 -6.78 -10.17 13.52
C ASN A 491 -8.13 -9.74 14.06
N LEU A 492 -8.78 -8.77 13.41
CA LEU A 492 -10.14 -8.36 13.76
C LEU A 492 -11.15 -9.51 13.57
N LYS A 493 -11.05 -10.25 12.45
CA LYS A 493 -11.88 -11.44 12.19
C LYS A 493 -11.67 -12.51 13.26
N LYS A 494 -10.42 -12.75 13.70
CA LYS A 494 -10.10 -13.66 14.81
C LYS A 494 -10.74 -13.20 16.11
N GLY A 495 -10.68 -11.90 16.44
CA GLY A 495 -11.31 -11.32 17.62
C GLY A 495 -12.83 -11.52 17.63
N ILE A 496 -13.48 -11.26 16.50
CA ILE A 496 -14.93 -11.51 16.32
C ILE A 496 -15.25 -13.00 16.44
N ALA A 497 -14.49 -13.86 15.78
CA ALA A 497 -14.65 -15.31 15.84
C ALA A 497 -14.39 -15.88 17.22
N PHE A 498 -13.65 -15.19 18.10
CA PHE A 498 -13.44 -15.54 19.49
C PHE A 498 -14.64 -15.12 20.37
N MET A 499 -15.02 -13.84 20.32
CA MET A 499 -16.02 -13.31 21.23
C MET A 499 -17.45 -13.78 20.96
N LEU A 500 -17.87 -13.82 19.68
CA LEU A 500 -19.27 -14.16 19.39
C LEU A 500 -19.70 -15.54 19.86
N PRO A 501 -18.88 -16.62 19.73
CA PRO A 501 -19.26 -17.92 20.26
C PRO A 501 -19.38 -17.95 21.78
N ILE A 502 -18.53 -17.22 22.50
CA ILE A 502 -18.57 -17.12 23.97
C ILE A 502 -19.89 -16.52 24.40
N ASN A 503 -20.21 -15.32 23.91
CA ASN A 503 -21.47 -14.65 24.19
C ASN A 503 -22.68 -15.47 23.73
N GLY A 504 -22.54 -16.20 22.63
CA GLY A 504 -23.53 -17.16 22.13
C GLY A 504 -23.74 -18.32 23.10
N GLY A 505 -22.68 -18.93 23.61
CA GLY A 505 -22.73 -20.01 24.60
C GLY A 505 -23.39 -19.61 25.91
N GLU A 506 -23.01 -18.43 26.43
CA GLU A 506 -23.63 -17.84 27.63
C GLU A 506 -25.13 -17.58 27.40
N SER A 507 -25.48 -16.90 26.31
CA SER A 507 -26.88 -16.55 25.99
C SER A 507 -27.75 -17.79 25.80
N ILE A 508 -27.28 -18.79 25.04
CA ILE A 508 -28.01 -20.03 24.81
C ILE A 508 -28.15 -20.82 26.12
N SER A 509 -27.15 -20.78 26.99
CA SER A 509 -27.20 -21.45 28.31
C SER A 509 -28.29 -20.87 29.19
N LEU A 510 -28.43 -19.54 29.25
CA LEU A 510 -29.50 -18.86 29.98
C LEU A 510 -30.89 -19.22 29.40
N VAL A 511 -31.02 -19.13 28.08
CA VAL A 511 -32.29 -19.46 27.39
C VAL A 511 -32.67 -20.92 27.63
N THR A 512 -31.72 -21.85 27.53
CA THR A 512 -31.96 -23.28 27.75
C THR A 512 -32.36 -23.57 29.18
N ALA A 513 -31.69 -22.99 30.17
CA ALA A 513 -32.05 -23.14 31.58
C ALA A 513 -33.49 -22.68 31.84
N LEU A 514 -33.86 -21.53 31.30
CA LEU A 514 -35.19 -20.95 31.48
C LEU A 514 -36.30 -21.78 30.79
N LEU A 515 -36.07 -22.24 29.57
CA LEU A 515 -37.04 -23.07 28.80
C LEU A 515 -37.27 -24.44 29.46
N LEU A 516 -36.23 -24.99 30.11
CA LEU A 516 -36.32 -26.28 30.82
C LEU A 516 -36.76 -26.15 32.29
N GLY A 517 -37.00 -24.89 32.77
CA GLY A 517 -37.35 -24.66 34.16
C GLY A 517 -36.23 -24.99 35.17
N LEU A 518 -34.97 -24.94 34.71
CA LEU A 518 -33.78 -25.20 35.51
C LEU A 518 -33.30 -23.92 36.18
N THR A 519 -32.61 -24.06 37.31
CA THR A 519 -31.87 -22.93 37.91
C THR A 519 -30.76 -22.45 36.95
N LEU A 520 -30.53 -21.13 36.92
CA LEU A 520 -29.52 -20.56 36.05
C LEU A 520 -28.13 -21.07 36.39
N PRO A 521 -27.41 -21.72 35.46
CA PRO A 521 -26.09 -22.29 35.73
C PRO A 521 -25.01 -21.21 35.95
N ILE A 522 -25.26 -20.00 35.52
CA ILE A 522 -24.38 -18.83 35.70
C ILE A 522 -25.26 -17.62 35.96
N SER A 523 -24.91 -16.78 36.96
CA SER A 523 -25.65 -15.55 37.27
C SER A 523 -25.24 -14.40 36.33
N ALA A 524 -26.12 -13.40 36.19
CA ALA A 524 -25.83 -12.20 35.39
C ALA A 524 -24.53 -11.47 35.81
N LEU A 525 -24.26 -11.42 37.13
CA LEU A 525 -23.06 -10.80 37.66
C LEU A 525 -21.78 -11.61 37.36
N GLN A 526 -21.89 -12.94 37.34
CA GLN A 526 -20.79 -13.83 36.98
C GLN A 526 -20.51 -13.77 35.47
N ILE A 527 -21.53 -13.61 34.59
CA ILE A 527 -21.38 -13.35 33.17
C ILE A 527 -20.64 -12.04 32.93
N LEU A 528 -21.02 -10.98 33.68
CA LEU A 528 -20.31 -9.71 33.56
C LEU A 528 -18.82 -9.83 33.94
N TRP A 529 -18.50 -10.63 34.98
CA TRP A 529 -17.10 -10.93 35.32
C TRP A 529 -16.37 -11.63 34.18
N VAL A 530 -16.94 -12.68 33.62
CA VAL A 530 -16.35 -13.45 32.49
C VAL A 530 -16.11 -12.52 31.32
N ASN A 531 -17.13 -11.77 30.87
CA ASN A 531 -17.03 -10.90 29.70
C ASN A 531 -15.99 -9.79 29.90
N MET A 532 -15.94 -9.12 31.05
CA MET A 532 -14.99 -8.03 31.29
C MET A 532 -13.56 -8.49 31.56
N VAL A 533 -13.39 -9.60 32.27
CA VAL A 533 -12.08 -10.01 32.79
C VAL A 533 -11.43 -11.06 31.91
N SER A 534 -12.13 -12.16 31.54
CA SER A 534 -11.54 -13.20 30.72
C SER A 534 -11.68 -12.94 29.24
N SER A 535 -12.91 -12.79 28.74
CA SER A 535 -13.16 -12.70 27.28
C SER A 535 -12.50 -11.48 26.64
N VAL A 536 -12.57 -10.29 27.28
CA VAL A 536 -11.95 -9.06 26.74
C VAL A 536 -10.42 -9.15 26.78
N VAL A 537 -9.83 -9.60 27.91
CA VAL A 537 -8.36 -9.70 28.06
C VAL A 537 -7.78 -10.70 27.06
N LEU A 538 -8.41 -11.88 26.91
CA LEU A 538 -7.97 -12.89 25.96
C LEU A 538 -8.14 -12.43 24.52
N ALA A 539 -9.29 -11.85 24.18
CA ALA A 539 -9.57 -11.36 22.83
C ALA A 539 -8.64 -10.22 22.40
N MET A 540 -8.24 -9.34 23.30
CA MET A 540 -7.29 -8.26 23.01
C MET A 540 -5.92 -8.79 22.57
N THR A 541 -5.52 -9.99 22.99
CA THR A 541 -4.24 -10.58 22.56
C THR A 541 -4.21 -10.87 21.06
N LEU A 542 -5.34 -11.14 20.44
CA LEU A 542 -5.46 -11.40 19.00
C LEU A 542 -5.11 -10.17 18.14
N ALA A 543 -5.18 -8.97 18.72
CA ALA A 543 -4.73 -7.75 18.05
C ALA A 543 -3.21 -7.72 17.80
N PHE A 544 -2.43 -8.49 18.55
CA PHE A 544 -0.97 -8.55 18.48
C PHE A 544 -0.44 -9.71 17.64
N GLU A 545 -1.33 -10.50 17.02
CA GLU A 545 -0.89 -11.60 16.17
C GLU A 545 -0.15 -11.07 14.92
N PRO A 546 1.02 -11.67 14.58
CA PRO A 546 1.79 -11.28 13.42
C PRO A 546 1.08 -11.66 12.12
N ALA A 547 1.55 -11.07 11.01
CA ALA A 547 1.08 -11.42 9.67
C ALA A 547 1.28 -12.92 9.40
N GLU A 548 0.26 -13.56 8.85
CA GLU A 548 0.37 -14.94 8.38
C GLU A 548 1.28 -15.00 7.13
N PRO A 549 2.10 -16.06 6.96
CA PRO A 549 3.06 -16.15 5.86
C PRO A 549 2.42 -16.02 4.47
N ASP A 550 1.16 -16.44 4.35
CA ASP A 550 0.43 -16.47 3.08
C ASP A 550 -0.51 -15.27 2.86
N VAL A 551 -0.44 -14.24 3.71
CA VAL A 551 -1.35 -13.08 3.67
C VAL A 551 -1.34 -12.36 2.31
N MET A 552 -0.21 -12.36 1.60
CA MET A 552 -0.04 -11.78 0.26
C MET A 552 -0.13 -12.82 -0.87
N LYS A 553 -0.58 -14.05 -0.61
CA LYS A 553 -0.85 -15.06 -1.63
C LYS A 553 -2.34 -15.26 -1.94
N HIS A 554 -3.19 -14.59 -1.18
CA HIS A 554 -4.64 -14.65 -1.39
C HIS A 554 -5.13 -13.45 -2.18
N PRO A 555 -6.14 -13.63 -3.05
CA PRO A 555 -6.75 -12.51 -3.77
C PRO A 555 -7.40 -11.52 -2.80
N PRO A 556 -7.58 -10.26 -3.23
CA PRO A 556 -8.29 -9.26 -2.44
C PRO A 556 -9.71 -9.71 -2.15
N ARG A 557 -10.20 -9.40 -0.95
CA ARG A 557 -11.60 -9.64 -0.60
C ARG A 557 -12.52 -8.72 -1.42
N GLY A 558 -13.74 -9.19 -1.68
CA GLY A 558 -14.75 -8.39 -2.35
C GLY A 558 -15.18 -7.20 -1.48
N ARG A 559 -15.52 -6.06 -2.11
CA ARG A 559 -15.98 -4.83 -1.44
C ARG A 559 -17.14 -5.06 -0.46
N ASN A 560 -18.06 -5.97 -0.80
CA ASN A 560 -19.26 -6.29 -0.04
C ASN A 560 -19.14 -7.58 0.77
N GLU A 561 -17.95 -8.14 0.91
CA GLU A 561 -17.74 -9.37 1.67
C GLU A 561 -17.97 -9.11 3.17
N SER A 562 -18.93 -9.84 3.74
CA SER A 562 -19.27 -9.72 5.16
C SER A 562 -18.25 -10.43 6.05
N LEU A 563 -17.90 -9.82 7.19
CA LEU A 563 -17.09 -10.43 8.24
C LEU A 563 -17.74 -11.72 8.78
N LEU A 564 -19.08 -11.75 8.83
CA LEU A 564 -19.88 -12.87 9.30
C LEU A 564 -20.43 -13.65 8.10
N ARG A 565 -19.59 -14.43 7.41
CA ARG A 565 -20.01 -15.26 6.28
C ARG A 565 -19.50 -16.70 6.42
N GLY A 566 -20.35 -17.63 5.99
CA GLY A 566 -19.99 -19.03 5.81
C GLY A 566 -19.34 -19.66 7.05
N PHE A 567 -18.04 -19.85 7.00
CA PHE A 567 -17.29 -20.53 8.06
C PHE A 567 -17.36 -19.82 9.43
N VAL A 568 -17.34 -18.49 9.48
CA VAL A 568 -17.40 -17.78 10.77
C VAL A 568 -18.74 -18.02 11.45
N VAL A 569 -19.85 -17.99 10.70
CA VAL A 569 -21.19 -18.29 11.24
C VAL A 569 -21.27 -19.73 11.75
N TRP A 570 -20.76 -20.67 10.96
CA TRP A 570 -20.66 -22.07 11.39
C TRP A 570 -19.88 -22.21 12.70
N ARG A 571 -18.70 -21.57 12.77
CA ARG A 571 -17.83 -21.59 13.95
C ARG A 571 -18.52 -21.01 15.17
N VAL A 572 -19.25 -19.88 14.99
CA VAL A 572 -20.03 -19.28 16.08
C VAL A 572 -21.05 -20.26 16.64
N VAL A 573 -21.88 -20.86 15.79
CA VAL A 573 -22.92 -21.80 16.24
C VAL A 573 -22.30 -23.04 16.88
N PHE A 574 -21.31 -23.64 16.23
CA PHE A 574 -20.68 -24.87 16.69
C PHE A 574 -20.01 -24.72 18.06
N VAL A 575 -19.24 -23.65 18.24
CA VAL A 575 -18.52 -23.39 19.51
C VAL A 575 -19.48 -22.94 20.61
N SER A 576 -20.54 -22.18 20.28
CA SER A 576 -21.59 -21.84 21.26
C SER A 576 -22.29 -23.10 21.82
N LEU A 577 -22.51 -24.09 20.97
CA LEU A 577 -23.08 -25.37 21.41
C LEU A 577 -22.09 -26.18 22.26
N LEU A 578 -20.79 -26.14 21.97
CA LEU A 578 -19.76 -26.76 22.80
C LEU A 578 -19.70 -26.10 24.19
N PHE A 579 -19.78 -24.77 24.25
CA PHE A 579 -19.80 -24.02 25.51
C PHE A 579 -21.06 -24.32 26.32
N LEU A 580 -22.23 -24.34 25.67
CA LEU A 580 -23.46 -24.80 26.30
C LEU A 580 -23.28 -26.18 26.95
N GLY A 581 -22.76 -27.16 26.19
CA GLY A 581 -22.54 -28.50 26.68
C GLY A 581 -21.59 -28.56 27.88
N GLY A 582 -20.48 -27.81 27.84
CA GLY A 582 -19.50 -27.74 28.93
C GLY A 582 -20.05 -27.09 30.19
N ILE A 583 -20.79 -25.98 30.06
CA ILE A 583 -21.42 -25.28 31.17
C ILE A 583 -22.43 -26.19 31.88
N PHE A 584 -23.33 -26.84 31.15
CA PHE A 584 -24.33 -27.73 31.72
C PHE A 584 -23.71 -29.00 32.28
N ALA A 585 -22.69 -29.58 31.63
CA ALA A 585 -21.97 -30.75 32.14
C ALA A 585 -21.30 -30.44 33.50
N ALA A 586 -20.65 -29.27 33.62
CA ALA A 586 -20.03 -28.83 34.85
C ALA A 586 -21.07 -28.59 35.99
N TRP A 587 -22.16 -27.88 35.66
CA TRP A 587 -23.24 -27.61 36.57
C TRP A 587 -23.91 -28.90 37.07
N TYR A 588 -24.29 -29.82 36.13
CA TYR A 588 -24.91 -31.07 36.47
C TYR A 588 -24.01 -32.02 37.31
N TRP A 589 -22.72 -32.09 36.93
CA TRP A 589 -21.72 -32.87 37.66
C TRP A 589 -21.56 -32.40 39.10
N ALA A 590 -21.45 -31.09 39.30
CA ALA A 590 -21.33 -30.50 40.65
C ALA A 590 -22.60 -30.68 41.50
N MET A 591 -23.78 -30.48 40.93
CA MET A 591 -25.05 -30.71 41.62
C MET A 591 -25.24 -32.14 42.07
N HIS A 592 -24.80 -33.11 41.20
CA HIS A 592 -24.93 -34.55 41.53
C HIS A 592 -23.95 -34.97 42.64
N HIS A 593 -22.73 -34.41 42.71
CA HIS A 593 -21.70 -34.85 43.64
C HIS A 593 -21.70 -34.04 44.91
N HIS A 594 -22.09 -32.79 44.88
CA HIS A 594 -21.96 -31.87 46.04
C HIS A 594 -23.30 -31.27 46.51
N GLY A 595 -24.31 -31.20 45.64
CA GLY A 595 -25.66 -30.75 45.96
C GLY A 595 -25.81 -29.24 46.31
N ASP A 596 -24.73 -28.46 46.10
CA ASP A 596 -24.71 -27.02 46.40
C ASP A 596 -24.70 -26.21 45.13
N GLU A 597 -25.66 -25.30 45.01
CA GLU A 597 -25.87 -24.45 43.82
C GLU A 597 -24.73 -23.44 43.61
N SER A 598 -24.18 -22.88 44.68
CA SER A 598 -23.08 -21.90 44.58
C SER A 598 -21.80 -22.56 44.09
N THR A 599 -21.50 -23.78 44.56
CA THR A 599 -20.38 -24.60 44.03
C THR A 599 -20.60 -24.97 42.56
N ALA A 600 -21.82 -25.36 42.19
CA ALA A 600 -22.12 -25.73 40.80
C ALA A 600 -21.97 -24.52 39.84
N ARG A 601 -22.45 -23.33 40.24
CA ARG A 601 -22.23 -22.08 39.47
C ARG A 601 -20.75 -21.71 39.40
N THR A 602 -20.01 -21.83 40.51
CA THR A 602 -18.57 -21.55 40.49
C THR A 602 -17.82 -22.47 39.56
N LEU A 603 -18.15 -23.76 39.55
CA LEU A 603 -17.55 -24.74 38.65
C LEU A 603 -17.92 -24.42 37.17
N ALA A 604 -19.19 -24.08 36.88
CA ALA A 604 -19.62 -23.72 35.53
C ALA A 604 -18.87 -22.52 35.00
N VAL A 605 -18.66 -21.46 35.80
CA VAL A 605 -17.88 -20.28 35.44
C VAL A 605 -16.40 -20.64 35.18
N ASN A 606 -15.77 -21.41 36.07
CA ASN A 606 -14.38 -21.83 35.90
C ASN A 606 -14.20 -22.74 34.67
N THR A 607 -15.19 -23.57 34.37
CA THR A 607 -15.21 -24.41 33.15
C THR A 607 -15.32 -23.54 31.88
N LEU A 608 -16.20 -22.53 31.89
CA LEU A 608 -16.35 -21.60 30.76
C LEU A 608 -15.03 -20.85 30.50
N VAL A 609 -14.40 -20.29 31.55
CA VAL A 609 -13.12 -19.57 31.41
C VAL A 609 -11.99 -20.50 30.95
N ALA A 610 -11.96 -21.76 31.42
CA ALA A 610 -11.00 -22.75 30.91
C ALA A 610 -11.23 -23.04 29.41
N MET A 611 -12.48 -23.23 28.99
CA MET A 611 -12.82 -23.44 27.57
C MET A 611 -12.44 -22.23 26.71
N GLU A 612 -12.62 -21.00 27.20
CA GLU A 612 -12.17 -19.76 26.52
C GLU A 612 -10.65 -19.73 26.31
N MET A 613 -9.87 -20.05 27.35
CA MET A 613 -8.41 -20.07 27.27
C MET A 613 -7.92 -21.07 26.21
N PHE A 614 -8.49 -22.26 26.15
CA PHE A 614 -8.13 -23.25 25.13
C PHE A 614 -8.68 -22.91 23.76
N TYR A 615 -9.86 -22.31 23.66
CA TYR A 615 -10.43 -21.81 22.42
C TYR A 615 -9.59 -20.69 21.80
N LEU A 616 -8.98 -19.81 22.64
CA LEU A 616 -8.05 -18.78 22.16
C LEU A 616 -6.96 -19.38 21.27
N PHE A 617 -6.34 -20.50 21.69
CA PHE A 617 -5.30 -21.15 20.87
C PHE A 617 -5.83 -21.64 19.52
N ALA A 618 -7.05 -22.19 19.47
CA ALA A 618 -7.67 -22.65 18.23
C ALA A 618 -8.03 -21.49 17.28
N VAL A 619 -8.44 -20.33 17.79
CA VAL A 619 -8.84 -19.18 16.97
C VAL A 619 -7.65 -18.44 16.38
N ARG A 620 -6.48 -18.48 16.99
CA ARG A 620 -5.26 -17.86 16.46
C ARG A 620 -4.92 -18.32 15.04
N TYR A 621 -5.31 -19.55 14.69
CA TYR A 621 -5.05 -20.18 13.40
C TYR A 621 -6.35 -20.72 12.80
N LEU A 622 -7.17 -19.83 12.21
CA LEU A 622 -8.49 -20.20 11.65
C LEU A 622 -8.39 -21.23 10.52
N ASP A 623 -7.32 -21.15 9.73
CA ASP A 623 -7.12 -21.98 8.54
C ASP A 623 -5.91 -22.92 8.63
N SER A 624 -5.22 -22.99 9.79
CA SER A 624 -4.07 -23.88 10.02
C SER A 624 -4.14 -24.58 11.37
N ALA A 625 -3.39 -25.68 11.56
CA ALA A 625 -3.36 -26.38 12.83
C ALA A 625 -2.78 -25.51 13.93
N SER A 626 -3.46 -25.39 15.06
CA SER A 626 -3.05 -24.55 16.16
C SER A 626 -2.06 -25.25 17.12
N ILE A 627 -2.08 -26.59 17.16
CA ILE A 627 -1.19 -27.38 18.01
C ILE A 627 0.19 -27.50 17.37
N THR A 628 0.94 -26.40 17.36
CA THR A 628 2.34 -26.34 16.94
C THR A 628 3.15 -25.58 17.99
N LEU A 629 4.46 -25.84 18.07
CA LEU A 629 5.32 -25.11 19.03
C LEU A 629 5.24 -23.56 18.82
N ARG A 630 5.14 -23.13 17.58
CA ARG A 630 4.90 -21.73 17.24
C ARG A 630 3.49 -21.26 17.60
N GLY A 631 2.50 -22.14 17.48
CA GLY A 631 1.12 -21.87 17.83
C GLY A 631 0.93 -21.61 19.33
N VAL A 632 1.65 -22.32 20.17
CA VAL A 632 1.57 -22.15 21.63
C VAL A 632 2.50 -21.06 22.14
N LEU A 633 3.76 -21.01 21.70
CA LEU A 633 4.81 -20.16 22.24
C LEU A 633 5.07 -18.87 21.43
N GLY A 634 4.48 -18.74 20.24
CA GLY A 634 4.86 -17.72 19.25
C GLY A 634 4.54 -16.27 19.61
N THR A 635 3.60 -16.01 20.54
CA THR A 635 3.19 -14.66 20.91
C THR A 635 3.21 -14.52 22.44
N PRO A 636 4.28 -13.95 23.04
CA PRO A 636 4.45 -13.87 24.50
C PRO A 636 3.28 -13.20 25.23
N ILE A 637 2.64 -12.22 24.60
CA ILE A 637 1.50 -11.48 25.18
C ILE A 637 0.29 -12.40 25.44
N VAL A 638 0.11 -13.46 24.62
CA VAL A 638 -0.95 -14.45 24.80
C VAL A 638 -0.71 -15.24 26.10
N LEU A 639 0.53 -15.69 26.30
CA LEU A 639 0.88 -16.44 27.51
C LEU A 639 0.75 -15.57 28.78
N LEU A 640 1.15 -14.30 28.68
CA LEU A 640 0.99 -13.34 29.77
C LEU A 640 -0.50 -13.13 30.11
N ALA A 641 -1.34 -12.97 29.10
CA ALA A 641 -2.78 -12.78 29.30
C ALA A 641 -3.44 -14.04 29.90
N VAL A 642 -3.09 -15.23 29.41
CA VAL A 642 -3.58 -16.49 29.99
C VAL A 642 -3.16 -16.63 31.45
N ALA A 643 -1.89 -16.33 31.77
CA ALA A 643 -1.42 -16.34 33.16
C ALA A 643 -2.17 -15.31 34.06
N ALA A 644 -2.43 -14.12 33.54
CA ALA A 644 -3.18 -13.08 34.21
C ALA A 644 -4.65 -13.53 34.48
N VAL A 645 -5.30 -14.11 33.46
CA VAL A 645 -6.68 -14.63 33.61
C VAL A 645 -6.72 -15.77 34.61
N ILE A 646 -5.76 -16.70 34.60
CA ILE A 646 -5.66 -17.76 35.65
C ILE A 646 -5.54 -17.14 37.03
N ALA A 647 -4.65 -16.17 37.23
CA ALA A 647 -4.48 -15.51 38.52
C ALA A 647 -5.76 -14.80 38.99
N LEU A 648 -6.44 -14.07 38.09
CA LEU A 648 -7.70 -13.40 38.41
C LEU A 648 -8.83 -14.40 38.68
N GLN A 649 -8.86 -15.53 37.99
CA GLN A 649 -9.85 -16.58 38.18
C GLN A 649 -9.64 -17.32 39.53
N LEU A 650 -8.38 -17.49 39.96
CA LEU A 650 -8.08 -18.01 41.29
C LEU A 650 -8.52 -17.03 42.37
N LEU A 651 -8.31 -15.73 42.21
CA LEU A 651 -8.84 -14.71 43.10
C LEU A 651 -10.37 -14.74 43.21
N PHE A 652 -11.05 -14.83 42.05
CA PHE A 652 -12.51 -14.96 41.97
C PHE A 652 -13.04 -16.18 42.71
N THR A 653 -12.32 -17.30 42.65
CA THR A 653 -12.76 -18.57 43.23
C THR A 653 -12.45 -18.69 44.73
N TYR A 654 -11.31 -18.15 45.20
CA TYR A 654 -10.81 -18.42 46.56
C TYR A 654 -10.81 -17.23 47.53
N THR A 655 -11.03 -15.99 47.04
CA THR A 655 -11.00 -14.81 47.89
C THR A 655 -12.37 -14.56 48.50
N PRO A 656 -12.51 -14.44 49.83
CA PRO A 656 -13.80 -14.30 50.50
C PRO A 656 -14.64 -13.11 50.03
N TRP A 657 -14.01 -11.96 49.76
CA TRP A 657 -14.71 -10.78 49.23
C TRP A 657 -15.36 -11.03 47.88
N PHE A 658 -14.71 -11.77 46.97
CA PHE A 658 -15.29 -12.15 45.68
C PHE A 658 -16.41 -13.18 45.87
N ASN A 659 -16.23 -14.14 46.84
CA ASN A 659 -17.23 -15.14 47.12
C ASN A 659 -18.54 -14.50 47.62
N ASP A 660 -18.44 -13.53 48.50
CA ASP A 660 -19.61 -12.77 48.98
C ASP A 660 -20.26 -11.92 47.87
N THR A 661 -19.44 -11.32 46.99
CA THR A 661 -19.94 -10.41 45.94
C THR A 661 -20.60 -11.19 44.79
N PHE A 662 -19.98 -12.27 44.31
CA PHE A 662 -20.40 -13.01 43.12
C PHE A 662 -21.17 -14.29 43.46
N GLY A 663 -21.37 -14.64 44.75
CA GLY A 663 -22.01 -15.86 45.16
C GLY A 663 -21.22 -17.12 44.76
N THR A 664 -19.89 -17.04 44.89
CA THR A 664 -18.98 -18.16 44.53
C THR A 664 -18.56 -18.93 45.77
N GLN A 665 -17.99 -20.10 45.54
CA GLN A 665 -17.38 -20.93 46.61
C GLN A 665 -16.06 -21.52 46.15
N ALA A 666 -15.18 -21.84 47.13
CA ALA A 666 -13.90 -22.47 46.86
C ALA A 666 -14.10 -23.88 46.24
N LEU A 667 -13.39 -24.16 45.16
CA LEU A 667 -13.46 -25.41 44.43
C LEU A 667 -12.34 -26.36 44.89
N SER A 668 -12.62 -27.68 44.88
CA SER A 668 -11.60 -28.70 45.07
C SER A 668 -10.66 -28.79 43.87
N VAL A 669 -9.49 -29.42 44.06
CA VAL A 669 -8.53 -29.69 42.97
C VAL A 669 -9.15 -30.56 41.89
N GLU A 670 -10.02 -31.50 42.26
CA GLU A 670 -10.75 -32.36 41.29
C GLU A 670 -11.67 -31.53 40.38
N MET A 671 -12.39 -30.55 40.93
CA MET A 671 -13.25 -29.64 40.19
C MET A 671 -12.44 -28.76 39.26
N LEU A 672 -11.30 -28.22 39.69
CA LEU A 672 -10.38 -27.49 38.79
C LEU A 672 -9.84 -28.40 37.68
N GLY A 673 -9.55 -29.66 37.99
CA GLY A 673 -9.19 -30.69 37.02
C GLY A 673 -10.29 -30.92 35.97
N PHE A 674 -11.56 -30.99 36.38
CA PHE A 674 -12.71 -31.09 35.49
C PHE A 674 -12.78 -29.88 34.54
N ALA A 675 -12.63 -28.66 35.06
CA ALA A 675 -12.63 -27.45 34.25
C ALA A 675 -11.49 -27.47 33.19
N ALA A 676 -10.28 -27.83 33.60
CA ALA A 676 -9.12 -27.90 32.70
C ALA A 676 -9.31 -28.95 31.59
N VAL A 677 -9.81 -30.15 31.96
CA VAL A 677 -10.11 -31.23 30.98
C VAL A 677 -11.17 -30.78 29.99
N SER A 678 -12.21 -30.07 30.41
CA SER A 678 -13.24 -29.52 29.55
C SER A 678 -12.65 -28.56 28.48
N GLY A 679 -11.70 -27.72 28.87
CA GLY A 679 -10.96 -26.85 27.96
C GLY A 679 -10.14 -27.63 26.94
N VAL A 680 -9.41 -28.67 27.37
CA VAL A 680 -8.65 -29.56 26.47
C VAL A 680 -9.58 -30.26 25.47
N VAL A 681 -10.73 -30.77 25.94
CA VAL A 681 -11.73 -31.42 25.07
C VAL A 681 -12.21 -30.47 23.98
N VAL A 682 -12.53 -29.21 24.32
CA VAL A 682 -12.91 -28.20 23.33
C VAL A 682 -11.79 -28.00 22.29
N LEU A 683 -10.54 -27.87 22.72
CA LEU A 683 -9.41 -27.70 21.80
C LEU A 683 -9.28 -28.90 20.86
N VAL A 684 -9.35 -30.13 21.37
CA VAL A 684 -9.24 -31.34 20.56
C VAL A 684 -10.39 -31.43 19.54
N ILE A 685 -11.61 -31.14 19.94
CA ILE A 685 -12.77 -31.15 19.04
C ILE A 685 -12.58 -30.16 17.90
N LEU A 686 -12.09 -28.96 18.22
CA LEU A 686 -11.85 -27.90 17.23
C LEU A 686 -10.70 -28.23 16.25
N GLU A 687 -9.65 -28.89 16.75
CA GLU A 687 -8.57 -29.38 15.88
C GLU A 687 -9.08 -30.49 14.92
N ILE A 688 -9.89 -31.40 15.42
CA ILE A 688 -10.52 -32.46 14.59
C ILE A 688 -11.39 -31.77 13.51
N GLU A 689 -12.23 -30.80 13.88
CA GLU A 689 -13.07 -30.06 12.94
C GLU A 689 -12.22 -29.38 11.87
N THR A 690 -11.12 -28.73 12.26
CA THR A 690 -10.21 -28.05 11.34
C THR A 690 -9.56 -29.05 10.36
N VAL A 691 -9.14 -30.24 10.82
CA VAL A 691 -8.55 -31.29 9.97
C VAL A 691 -9.59 -31.87 9.01
N VAL A 692 -10.80 -32.17 9.49
CA VAL A 692 -11.90 -32.69 8.67
C VAL A 692 -12.28 -31.70 7.58
N ARG A 693 -12.48 -30.44 7.92
CA ARG A 693 -12.80 -29.36 6.99
C ARG A 693 -11.75 -29.22 5.89
N ARG A 694 -10.47 -29.27 6.24
CA ARG A 694 -9.37 -29.17 5.26
C ARG A 694 -9.35 -30.34 4.30
N ARG A 695 -9.62 -31.55 4.77
CA ARG A 695 -9.73 -32.70 3.90
C ARG A 695 -10.91 -32.58 2.93
N TRP A 696 -12.03 -32.07 3.42
CA TRP A 696 -13.25 -31.86 2.61
C TRP A 696 -13.04 -30.79 1.53
N LEU A 697 -12.39 -29.66 1.88
CA LEU A 697 -12.08 -28.58 0.93
C LEU A 697 -11.05 -29.01 -0.14
N ARG A 698 -10.15 -29.94 0.20
CA ARG A 698 -9.20 -30.53 -0.78
C ARG A 698 -9.83 -31.62 -1.66
N ALA A 699 -10.91 -32.22 -1.22
CA ALA A 699 -11.63 -33.25 -1.93
C ALA A 699 -12.84 -32.75 -2.75
N GLY A 700 -13.11 -31.43 -2.73
CA GLY A 700 -14.18 -30.80 -3.52
C GLY A 700 -13.92 -30.95 -5.02
N PRO A 701 -14.98 -31.00 -5.85
CA PRO A 701 -14.87 -31.28 -7.27
C PRO A 701 -14.03 -30.22 -7.98
N GLY A 702 -13.06 -30.68 -8.80
CA GLY A 702 -12.24 -29.87 -9.71
C GLY A 702 -13.09 -29.19 -10.79
#